data_bd1ebf5cd0e9b37bc447a8da87958ca2
#
_entry.id   bd1ebf5cd0e9b37bc447a8da87958ca2
#
_cell.length_a   1.000
_cell.length_b   1.000
_cell.length_c   1.000
_cell.angle_alpha   90.00
_cell.angle_beta   90.00
_cell.angle_gamma   90.00
#
_symmetry.space_group_name_H-M   'P 1'
#
loop_
_entity.id
_entity.type
_entity.pdbx_description
1 polymer ?
#
loop_
_entity_poly.entity_id
_entity_poly.type
_entity_poly.pdbx_seq_one_letter_code
_entity_poly.pdbx_strand_id
1 'polypeptide(L)'
;VGRSGAERPPAPAEAQADSTGSGVELFAPRPPRTGREEAAWAGLSFRGLAVGLVAIVAVCVIVSWAELVTGQIMIGFLQIPPVAVAGLFALVLANKIAGRISARLALRSHELAVVYVMMLIAAMVSSRGLMEDLLPTLVGVDYYANPGNRWEELFFPYIKPWMVPWDPSGGVAQFPAAAFYEGLRSGERIPWASWARPLAIWLILVASVYLAFLCIATIIRRQWSDNEKLAYPLVQLPVEMVRDNPAGSFFRNPLTWIGFAIPTVIFGINGIHNWDPSLPSITVDVDINSFFTHRPWSDITFFHAYLSPGAVGFFYLLPLELLLSFWVFHLVTKLEDLIVSALAFPPIQSPHGSGNGYVDYQTAGAYIVLVVYLVGIALPHLRGVFRRAVANDAPTGRDELLPYRAAVWGLGIAIVGALIWLRQAGMAVGVGLFYLLIYLFVQAIIMARGCTEAGLPMSEGSFTPMDISSLLASPAALGSRNLTVLAFFDAMFTRDLRGLLLTGFLDAQRIGDEVRLVRRKLLSVFVISLAVVIPVAVVIQLWLPYHIGALSMYSFSYRGNNIQFFRENAAFLLGESRYNSGAPVAFIVGGLVTAALGVLRVRYVGWPLHPLAYALSTSWTVMVFWFPMFVAWVIKWAVVHYGGMRLYARIRPLFLGLIFGEFTAAVFWTLIAMFTDIPAPFFPWP
;
A
#
# COMPACT_ATOMS: atom_id res chain seq x y z
N VAL A 1 48.84 -63.64 -30.63
CA VAL A 1 49.20 -62.88 -29.44
C VAL A 1 48.80 -61.40 -29.68
N GLY A 2 47.57 -61.05 -29.30
CA GLY A 2 46.96 -59.72 -29.48
C GLY A 2 47.01 -58.88 -28.21
N ARG A 3 47.17 -57.57 -28.33
CA ARG A 3 46.83 -56.61 -27.31
C ARG A 3 45.82 -55.62 -27.91
N SER A 4 44.63 -55.62 -27.31
CA SER A 4 43.54 -54.69 -27.58
C SER A 4 43.86 -53.31 -27.09
N GLY A 5 43.78 -52.29 -27.97
CA GLY A 5 43.73 -50.87 -27.62
C GLY A 5 42.32 -50.46 -27.27
N ALA A 6 42.16 -49.89 -26.10
CA ALA A 6 40.87 -49.29 -25.68
C ALA A 6 40.86 -47.83 -26.18
N GLU A 7 39.92 -47.54 -27.09
CA GLU A 7 39.59 -46.18 -27.53
C GLU A 7 38.86 -45.42 -26.41
N ARG A 8 39.29 -44.22 -26.11
CA ARG A 8 38.58 -43.27 -25.27
C ARG A 8 37.44 -42.64 -26.08
N PRO A 9 36.25 -42.45 -25.46
CA PRO A 9 35.18 -41.72 -26.13
C PRO A 9 35.52 -40.22 -26.26
N PRO A 10 35.02 -39.55 -27.30
CA PRO A 10 35.28 -38.12 -27.54
C PRO A 10 34.54 -37.26 -26.53
N ALA A 11 35.13 -36.11 -26.16
CA ALA A 11 34.57 -35.09 -25.32
C ALA A 11 33.29 -34.49 -25.94
N PRO A 12 32.29 -34.13 -25.14
CA PRO A 12 31.06 -33.52 -25.67
C PRO A 12 31.36 -32.10 -26.19
N ALA A 13 30.85 -31.82 -27.39
CA ALA A 13 30.91 -30.54 -28.05
C ALA A 13 30.31 -29.43 -27.17
N GLU A 14 31.00 -28.29 -27.11
CA GLU A 14 30.49 -27.05 -26.53
C GLU A 14 29.23 -26.63 -27.28
N ALA A 15 28.07 -26.66 -26.58
CA ALA A 15 26.85 -26.11 -27.08
C ALA A 15 26.95 -24.59 -27.12
N GLN A 16 26.89 -24.02 -28.33
CA GLN A 16 26.71 -22.60 -28.56
C GLN A 16 25.47 -22.12 -27.80
N ALA A 17 25.67 -21.15 -26.91
CA ALA A 17 24.61 -20.52 -26.17
C ALA A 17 23.74 -19.67 -27.11
N ASP A 18 22.53 -20.09 -27.29
CA ASP A 18 21.47 -19.36 -27.99
C ASP A 18 21.14 -18.05 -27.26
N SER A 19 21.30 -16.91 -27.94
CA SER A 19 21.20 -15.57 -27.41
C SER A 19 19.75 -14.99 -27.45
N THR A 20 18.76 -15.77 -27.01
CA THR A 20 17.38 -15.29 -26.86
C THR A 20 16.81 -15.69 -25.51
N GLY A 21 17.34 -15.09 -24.45
CA GLY A 21 16.85 -15.24 -23.07
C GLY A 21 16.35 -13.91 -22.53
N SER A 22 15.06 -13.80 -22.39
CA SER A 22 14.29 -12.73 -21.73
C SER A 22 14.90 -12.33 -20.37
N GLY A 23 14.87 -11.01 -20.08
CA GLY A 23 15.47 -10.35 -18.92
C GLY A 23 14.95 -10.70 -17.52
N VAL A 24 14.87 -11.98 -17.16
CA VAL A 24 14.35 -12.48 -15.87
C VAL A 24 15.46 -13.04 -14.96
N GLU A 25 16.71 -13.11 -15.40
CA GLU A 25 17.78 -13.80 -14.63
C GLU A 25 18.46 -12.98 -13.51
N LEU A 26 18.03 -11.76 -13.18
CA LEU A 26 18.65 -10.95 -12.12
C LEU A 26 18.41 -11.44 -10.70
N PHE A 27 17.51 -12.40 -10.50
CA PHE A 27 17.17 -13.01 -9.20
C PHE A 27 17.20 -14.53 -9.21
N ALA A 28 17.84 -15.18 -10.20
CA ALA A 28 18.04 -16.62 -10.11
C ALA A 28 18.90 -16.92 -8.86
N PRO A 29 18.46 -17.83 -7.98
CA PRO A 29 19.33 -18.29 -6.91
C PRO A 29 20.58 -18.88 -7.54
N ARG A 30 21.75 -18.36 -7.17
CA ARG A 30 23.03 -18.93 -7.63
C ARG A 30 22.99 -20.43 -7.37
N PRO A 31 23.40 -21.28 -8.33
CA PRO A 31 23.45 -22.72 -8.09
C PRO A 31 24.26 -23.01 -6.82
N PRO A 32 23.86 -23.98 -6.01
CA PRO A 32 24.55 -24.26 -4.77
C PRO A 32 26.02 -24.55 -5.06
N ARG A 33 26.91 -23.76 -4.48
CA ARG A 33 28.34 -24.08 -4.46
C ARG A 33 28.48 -25.39 -3.71
N THR A 34 28.80 -26.43 -4.44
CA THR A 34 29.13 -27.76 -3.90
C THR A 34 30.27 -27.60 -2.89
N GLY A 35 29.95 -27.86 -1.62
CA GLY A 35 30.90 -28.00 -0.54
C GLY A 35 31.32 -26.70 0.15
N ARG A 36 30.41 -26.15 0.98
CA ARG A 36 30.66 -25.47 2.28
C ARG A 36 29.35 -24.96 2.84
N GLU A 37 28.99 -25.52 4.00
CA GLU A 37 28.01 -25.04 4.99
C GLU A 37 26.65 -24.58 4.42
N GLU A 38 25.64 -25.43 4.51
CA GLU A 38 24.25 -24.97 4.59
C GLU A 38 24.16 -24.00 5.76
N ALA A 39 24.26 -22.71 5.49
CA ALA A 39 24.10 -21.68 6.51
C ALA A 39 22.69 -21.88 7.09
N ALA A 40 22.64 -22.28 8.36
CA ALA A 40 21.40 -22.56 9.06
C ALA A 40 20.47 -21.34 9.01
N TRP A 41 19.18 -21.58 8.77
CA TRP A 41 18.16 -20.54 8.83
C TRP A 41 18.14 -19.91 10.23
N ALA A 42 18.16 -18.58 10.30
CA ALA A 42 18.22 -17.85 11.56
C ALA A 42 16.90 -17.92 12.31
N GLY A 43 17.00 -18.07 13.64
CA GLY A 43 15.87 -17.94 14.57
C GLY A 43 15.61 -16.49 14.96
N LEU A 44 14.52 -16.24 15.71
CA LEU A 44 14.28 -14.97 16.36
C LEU A 44 15.24 -14.78 17.53
N SER A 45 15.79 -13.57 17.64
CA SER A 45 16.61 -13.12 18.76
C SER A 45 15.79 -12.22 19.67
N PHE A 46 15.94 -12.40 20.98
CA PHE A 46 15.31 -11.52 21.98
C PHE A 46 15.77 -10.06 21.82
N ARG A 47 17.03 -9.85 21.44
CA ARG A 47 17.60 -8.50 21.23
C ARG A 47 16.95 -7.79 20.07
N GLY A 48 16.80 -8.47 18.93
CA GLY A 48 16.08 -7.92 17.75
C GLY A 48 14.64 -7.56 18.10
N LEU A 49 13.94 -8.41 18.86
CA LEU A 49 12.58 -8.12 19.32
C LEU A 49 12.53 -6.92 20.27
N ALA A 50 13.43 -6.83 21.24
CA ALA A 50 13.46 -5.71 22.20
C ALA A 50 13.69 -4.36 21.50
N VAL A 51 14.67 -4.30 20.58
CA VAL A 51 14.91 -3.10 19.77
C VAL A 51 13.72 -2.79 18.88
N GLY A 52 13.09 -3.82 18.29
CA GLY A 52 11.90 -3.67 17.49
C GLY A 52 10.70 -3.10 18.24
N LEU A 53 10.49 -3.51 19.50
CA LEU A 53 9.43 -2.96 20.35
C LEU A 53 9.62 -1.47 20.64
N VAL A 54 10.84 -1.05 20.94
CA VAL A 54 11.17 0.38 21.11
C VAL A 54 10.95 1.13 19.80
N ALA A 55 11.36 0.55 18.68
CA ALA A 55 11.17 1.15 17.34
C ALA A 55 9.69 1.30 16.98
N ILE A 56 8.82 0.34 17.33
CA ILE A 56 7.35 0.46 17.14
C ILE A 56 6.83 1.72 17.85
N VAL A 57 7.16 1.90 19.12
CA VAL A 57 6.67 3.07 19.89
C VAL A 57 7.16 4.37 19.25
N ALA A 58 8.44 4.45 18.89
CA ALA A 58 9.01 5.62 18.22
C ALA A 58 8.32 5.92 16.88
N VAL A 59 8.10 4.90 16.06
CA VAL A 59 7.41 5.05 14.77
C VAL A 59 5.98 5.52 14.97
N CYS A 60 5.21 4.93 15.90
CA CYS A 60 3.84 5.36 16.18
C CYS A 60 3.76 6.85 16.59
N VAL A 61 4.68 7.31 17.46
CA VAL A 61 4.72 8.73 17.88
C VAL A 61 5.07 9.64 16.71
N ILE A 62 6.12 9.30 15.95
CA ILE A 62 6.59 10.13 14.84
C ILE A 62 5.55 10.21 13.73
N VAL A 63 4.96 9.06 13.33
CA VAL A 63 3.94 9.01 12.27
C VAL A 63 2.69 9.78 12.69
N SER A 64 2.13 9.50 13.87
CA SER A 64 0.91 10.17 14.32
C SER A 64 1.09 11.69 14.43
N TRP A 65 2.23 12.15 14.91
CA TRP A 65 2.49 13.59 14.98
C TRP A 65 2.71 14.20 13.59
N ALA A 66 3.52 13.56 12.76
CA ALA A 66 3.85 14.04 11.43
C ALA A 66 2.62 14.17 10.53
N GLU A 67 1.80 13.12 10.48
CA GLU A 67 0.67 13.05 9.55
C GLU A 67 -0.56 13.78 10.07
N LEU A 68 -0.81 13.72 11.37
CA LEU A 68 -2.04 14.28 11.93
C LEU A 68 -1.88 15.72 12.44
N VAL A 69 -0.75 16.08 13.03
CA VAL A 69 -0.54 17.42 13.61
C VAL A 69 0.14 18.35 12.62
N THR A 70 1.30 17.98 12.06
CA THR A 70 1.95 18.82 11.06
C THR A 70 1.24 18.76 9.70
N GLY A 71 0.71 17.60 9.33
CA GLY A 71 -0.12 17.40 8.13
C GLY A 71 0.57 17.73 6.80
N GLN A 72 1.89 17.83 6.77
CA GLN A 72 2.65 18.34 5.64
C GLN A 72 3.36 17.25 4.84
N ILE A 73 3.89 16.24 5.53
CA ILE A 73 4.62 15.14 4.90
C ILE A 73 4.07 13.83 5.42
N MET A 74 3.63 12.99 4.51
CA MET A 74 3.11 11.66 4.82
C MET A 74 4.25 10.65 4.82
N ILE A 75 4.68 10.17 5.98
CA ILE A 75 5.87 9.30 6.13
C ILE A 75 5.55 7.87 6.54
N GLY A 76 4.31 7.56 6.89
CA GLY A 76 3.87 6.25 7.38
C GLY A 76 3.04 5.45 6.38
N PHE A 77 2.23 6.09 5.53
CA PHE A 77 1.21 5.40 4.74
C PHE A 77 1.73 4.67 3.49
N LEU A 78 2.94 4.96 3.03
CA LEU A 78 3.49 4.27 1.86
C LEU A 78 3.73 2.78 2.15
N GLN A 79 3.65 1.95 1.12
CA GLN A 79 3.97 0.51 1.23
C GLN A 79 5.46 0.24 1.54
N ILE A 80 6.30 1.24 1.32
CA ILE A 80 7.66 1.34 1.85
C ILE A 80 7.75 2.66 2.64
N PRO A 81 7.39 2.66 3.95
CA PRO A 81 7.29 3.89 4.70
C PRO A 81 8.63 4.60 4.85
N PRO A 82 8.73 5.90 4.50
CA PRO A 82 9.94 6.69 4.70
C PRO A 82 10.49 6.61 6.13
N VAL A 83 9.60 6.63 7.13
CA VAL A 83 9.99 6.51 8.55
C VAL A 83 10.66 5.18 8.86
N ALA A 84 10.22 4.06 8.25
CA ALA A 84 10.84 2.76 8.45
C ALA A 84 12.21 2.67 7.77
N VAL A 85 12.38 3.28 6.59
CA VAL A 85 13.66 3.34 5.86
C VAL A 85 14.67 4.22 6.61
N ALA A 86 14.27 5.42 7.02
CA ALA A 86 15.13 6.31 7.79
C ALA A 86 15.46 5.74 9.19
N GLY A 87 14.49 5.09 9.83
CA GLY A 87 14.70 4.36 11.09
C GLY A 87 15.70 3.21 10.92
N LEU A 88 15.61 2.44 9.84
CA LEU A 88 16.58 1.39 9.51
C LEU A 88 17.97 1.99 9.28
N PHE A 89 18.07 3.13 8.59
CA PHE A 89 19.34 3.82 8.41
C PHE A 89 19.97 4.25 9.75
N ALA A 90 19.17 4.89 10.60
CA ALA A 90 19.63 5.28 11.94
C ALA A 90 20.11 4.06 12.75
N LEU A 91 19.38 2.94 12.68
CA LEU A 91 19.75 1.68 13.32
C LEU A 91 21.05 1.09 12.76
N VAL A 92 21.23 1.09 11.43
CA VAL A 92 22.47 0.61 10.79
C VAL A 92 23.65 1.47 11.21
N LEU A 93 23.46 2.79 11.33
CA LEU A 93 24.50 3.71 11.80
C LEU A 93 24.85 3.45 13.28
N ALA A 94 23.83 3.37 14.15
CA ALA A 94 23.99 3.03 15.56
C ALA A 94 24.64 1.65 15.73
N ASN A 95 24.28 0.68 14.89
CA ASN A 95 24.84 -0.67 14.90
C ASN A 95 26.34 -0.68 14.53
N LYS A 96 26.77 0.16 13.58
CA LYS A 96 28.21 0.33 13.27
C LYS A 96 28.98 0.93 14.45
N ILE A 97 28.39 1.89 15.16
CA ILE A 97 29.01 2.48 16.36
C ILE A 97 29.07 1.43 17.47
N ALA A 98 27.97 0.74 17.76
CA ALA A 98 27.91 -0.34 18.74
C ALA A 98 28.93 -1.45 18.47
N GLY A 99 29.09 -1.83 17.18
CA GLY A 99 30.08 -2.83 16.75
C GLY A 99 31.53 -2.42 16.95
N ARG A 100 31.83 -1.10 16.94
CA ARG A 100 33.17 -0.57 17.29
C ARG A 100 33.44 -0.65 18.79
N ILE A 101 32.40 -0.55 19.62
CA ILE A 101 32.51 -0.66 21.09
C ILE A 101 32.64 -2.14 21.49
N SER A 102 31.74 -2.98 20.99
CA SER A 102 31.75 -4.42 21.21
C SER A 102 31.02 -5.17 20.10
N ALA A 103 31.66 -6.19 19.52
CA ALA A 103 31.01 -7.07 18.52
C ALA A 103 29.76 -7.78 19.07
N ARG A 104 29.65 -7.93 20.42
CA ARG A 104 28.47 -8.52 21.06
C ARG A 104 27.25 -7.58 21.07
N LEU A 105 27.44 -6.27 20.97
CA LEU A 105 26.36 -5.29 20.93
C LEU A 105 25.76 -5.15 19.53
N ALA A 106 26.53 -5.41 18.48
CA ALA A 106 26.07 -5.30 17.10
C ALA A 106 24.95 -6.31 16.80
N LEU A 107 23.89 -5.82 16.14
CA LEU A 107 22.80 -6.63 15.60
C LEU A 107 23.24 -7.28 14.28
N ARG A 108 22.80 -8.51 14.06
CA ARG A 108 23.04 -9.22 12.79
C ARG A 108 22.03 -8.79 11.73
N SER A 109 22.31 -9.07 10.45
CA SER A 109 21.43 -8.72 9.31
C SER A 109 20.00 -9.20 9.49
N HIS A 110 19.77 -10.40 9.95
CA HIS A 110 18.42 -10.92 10.21
C HIS A 110 17.71 -10.23 11.39
N GLU A 111 18.45 -9.75 12.40
CA GLU A 111 17.91 -8.98 13.52
C GLU A 111 17.47 -7.58 13.05
N LEU A 112 18.30 -6.90 12.24
CA LEU A 112 17.96 -5.62 11.62
C LEU A 112 16.74 -5.75 10.70
N ALA A 113 16.65 -6.84 9.93
CA ALA A 113 15.49 -7.12 9.07
C ALA A 113 14.20 -7.34 9.90
N VAL A 114 14.28 -8.03 11.06
CA VAL A 114 13.14 -8.17 11.99
C VAL A 114 12.70 -6.81 12.51
N VAL A 115 13.62 -5.96 12.94
CA VAL A 115 13.29 -4.60 13.42
C VAL A 115 12.65 -3.77 12.30
N TYR A 116 13.17 -3.86 11.07
CA TYR A 116 12.56 -3.19 9.91
C TYR A 116 11.12 -3.66 9.67
N VAL A 117 10.87 -4.97 9.68
CA VAL A 117 9.51 -5.53 9.53
C VAL A 117 8.58 -5.04 10.65
N MET A 118 9.06 -4.95 11.88
CA MET A 118 8.28 -4.39 12.99
C MET A 118 7.95 -2.90 12.78
N MET A 119 8.91 -2.10 12.30
CA MET A 119 8.69 -0.69 11.94
C MET A 119 7.74 -0.54 10.74
N LEU A 120 7.84 -1.40 9.74
CA LEU A 120 6.95 -1.42 8.58
C LEU A 120 5.48 -1.62 9.02
N ILE A 121 5.21 -2.63 9.85
CA ILE A 121 3.86 -2.89 10.37
C ILE A 121 3.39 -1.73 11.26
N ALA A 122 4.28 -1.18 12.09
CA ALA A 122 3.95 -0.04 12.95
C ALA A 122 3.55 1.19 12.13
N ALA A 123 4.30 1.53 11.10
CA ALA A 123 4.00 2.65 10.23
C ALA A 123 2.65 2.47 9.51
N MET A 124 2.41 1.31 8.89
CA MET A 124 1.17 1.02 8.19
C MET A 124 -0.06 1.09 9.10
N VAL A 125 -0.01 0.48 10.27
CA VAL A 125 -1.16 0.39 11.20
C VAL A 125 -1.42 1.71 11.92
N SER A 126 -0.39 2.46 12.30
CA SER A 126 -0.55 3.77 12.94
C SER A 126 -0.95 4.89 11.98
N SER A 127 -0.77 4.69 10.69
CA SER A 127 -1.22 5.59 9.63
C SER A 127 -2.55 5.10 9.04
N ARG A 128 -2.73 5.25 7.73
CA ARG A 128 -3.98 4.95 6.99
C ARG A 128 -4.31 3.47 6.82
N GLY A 129 -3.47 2.58 7.31
CA GLY A 129 -3.79 1.15 7.34
C GLY A 129 -4.83 0.77 8.40
N LEU A 130 -5.09 1.63 9.38
CA LEU A 130 -6.17 1.44 10.35
C LEU A 130 -6.52 2.70 11.16
N MET A 131 -5.55 3.27 11.92
CA MET A 131 -5.90 4.13 13.05
C MET A 131 -6.38 5.51 12.63
N GLU A 132 -5.81 6.07 11.57
CA GLU A 132 -6.20 7.40 11.05
C GLU A 132 -7.60 7.43 10.44
N ASP A 133 -8.14 6.27 10.05
CA ASP A 133 -9.49 6.15 9.51
C ASP A 133 -10.49 5.66 10.56
N LEU A 134 -10.06 4.73 11.45
CA LEU A 134 -10.95 4.15 12.46
C LEU A 134 -11.48 5.18 13.46
N LEU A 135 -10.58 5.89 14.14
CA LEU A 135 -10.97 6.75 15.27
C LEU A 135 -11.84 7.94 14.84
N PRO A 136 -11.49 8.71 13.79
CA PRO A 136 -12.32 9.83 13.34
C PRO A 136 -13.68 9.39 12.81
N THR A 137 -13.76 8.22 12.17
CA THR A 137 -15.03 7.70 11.62
C THR A 137 -16.04 7.39 12.71
N LEU A 138 -15.59 6.94 13.90
CA LEU A 138 -16.48 6.60 15.00
C LEU A 138 -17.18 7.82 15.65
N VAL A 139 -16.60 9.00 15.51
CA VAL A 139 -17.14 10.25 16.11
C VAL A 139 -17.58 11.27 15.06
N GLY A 140 -17.10 11.15 13.81
CA GLY A 140 -17.39 12.14 12.77
C GLY A 140 -18.87 12.24 12.43
N VAL A 141 -19.58 11.13 12.41
CA VAL A 141 -21.00 11.12 12.07
C VAL A 141 -21.85 11.85 13.12
N ASP A 142 -21.48 11.79 14.41
CA ASP A 142 -22.15 12.53 15.48
C ASP A 142 -21.82 14.03 15.42
N TYR A 143 -20.53 14.37 15.31
CA TYR A 143 -20.07 15.76 15.34
C TYR A 143 -20.58 16.59 14.15
N TYR A 144 -20.62 16.01 12.94
CA TYR A 144 -21.04 16.71 11.73
C TYR A 144 -22.53 16.56 11.41
N ALA A 145 -23.30 15.82 12.21
CA ALA A 145 -24.75 15.75 12.06
C ALA A 145 -25.38 17.11 12.35
N ASN A 146 -26.29 17.53 11.49
CA ASN A 146 -27.04 18.77 11.63
C ASN A 146 -28.41 18.64 10.94
N PRO A 147 -29.37 19.55 11.21
CA PRO A 147 -30.71 19.49 10.60
C PRO A 147 -30.70 19.56 9.06
N GLY A 148 -29.68 20.18 8.47
CA GLY A 148 -29.56 20.31 7.00
C GLY A 148 -29.17 19.01 6.31
N ASN A 149 -28.30 18.19 6.89
CA ASN A 149 -27.89 16.90 6.32
C ASN A 149 -28.76 15.72 6.78
N ARG A 150 -29.62 15.90 7.79
CA ARG A 150 -30.56 14.90 8.31
C ARG A 150 -29.93 13.58 8.75
N TRP A 151 -28.61 13.57 9.09
CA TRP A 151 -27.91 12.34 9.44
C TRP A 151 -28.47 11.68 10.70
N GLU A 152 -28.97 12.47 11.66
CA GLU A 152 -29.63 11.97 12.84
C GLU A 152 -30.84 11.09 12.48
N GLU A 153 -31.67 11.50 11.50
CA GLU A 153 -32.81 10.71 11.03
C GLU A 153 -32.40 9.50 10.17
N LEU A 154 -31.40 9.68 9.31
CA LEU A 154 -31.02 8.71 8.29
C LEU A 154 -30.18 7.56 8.85
N PHE A 155 -29.31 7.83 9.83
CA PHE A 155 -28.29 6.87 10.27
C PHE A 155 -28.40 6.48 11.75
N PHE A 156 -28.67 7.41 12.69
CA PHE A 156 -28.62 7.14 14.12
C PHE A 156 -29.50 5.98 14.57
N PRO A 157 -30.73 5.78 14.05
CA PRO A 157 -31.56 4.64 14.43
C PRO A 157 -30.95 3.27 14.10
N TYR A 158 -29.99 3.23 13.19
CA TYR A 158 -29.34 2.01 12.72
C TYR A 158 -27.95 1.80 13.33
N ILE A 159 -27.36 2.83 13.96
CA ILE A 159 -26.08 2.71 14.67
C ILE A 159 -26.31 2.01 16.00
N LYS A 160 -25.55 0.94 16.25
CA LYS A 160 -25.64 0.24 17.53
C LYS A 160 -24.80 0.94 18.61
N PRO A 161 -25.26 1.07 19.86
CA PRO A 161 -24.54 1.77 20.94
C PRO A 161 -23.14 1.20 21.22
N TRP A 162 -22.87 -0.03 20.84
CA TRP A 162 -21.55 -0.63 21.00
C TRP A 162 -20.56 -0.31 19.86
N MET A 163 -21.03 0.31 18.76
CA MET A 163 -20.18 0.67 17.62
C MET A 163 -19.46 2.01 17.83
N VAL A 164 -20.00 2.89 18.64
CA VAL A 164 -19.56 4.29 18.76
C VAL A 164 -19.37 4.68 20.22
N PRO A 165 -18.50 5.68 20.52
CA PRO A 165 -18.21 6.10 21.90
C PRO A 165 -19.28 7.11 22.47
N TRP A 166 -20.37 7.31 21.77
CA TRP A 166 -21.48 8.20 22.11
C TRP A 166 -22.82 7.44 22.03
N ASP A 167 -23.91 8.02 22.53
CA ASP A 167 -25.26 7.38 22.54
C ASP A 167 -26.04 7.79 21.28
N PRO A 168 -26.35 6.87 20.34
CA PRO A 168 -27.16 7.19 19.16
C PRO A 168 -28.57 7.74 19.44
N SER A 169 -29.08 7.60 20.66
CA SER A 169 -30.37 8.18 21.10
C SER A 169 -30.22 9.51 21.82
N GLY A 170 -29.03 9.97 22.10
CA GLY A 170 -28.73 11.14 22.93
C GLY A 170 -28.63 12.50 22.20
N GLY A 171 -28.97 12.54 20.90
CA GLY A 171 -28.79 13.75 20.08
C GLY A 171 -27.41 13.86 19.46
N VAL A 172 -27.07 15.03 18.90
CA VAL A 172 -25.85 15.29 18.12
C VAL A 172 -24.76 16.01 18.93
N ALA A 173 -23.53 15.94 18.46
CA ALA A 173 -22.34 16.63 19.02
C ALA A 173 -22.15 16.35 20.52
N GLN A 174 -22.27 15.08 20.93
CA GLN A 174 -22.07 14.67 22.30
C GLN A 174 -20.63 14.82 22.77
N PHE A 175 -20.41 14.86 24.10
CA PHE A 175 -19.11 15.14 24.70
C PHE A 175 -17.94 14.32 24.10
N PRO A 176 -18.04 13.00 23.89
CA PRO A 176 -16.91 12.26 23.29
C PRO A 176 -16.53 12.73 21.89
N ALA A 177 -17.49 13.14 21.07
CA ALA A 177 -17.24 13.65 19.72
C ALA A 177 -16.87 15.14 19.74
N ALA A 178 -17.61 15.97 20.47
CA ALA A 178 -17.32 17.41 20.57
C ALA A 178 -15.92 17.67 21.12
N ALA A 179 -15.56 17.05 22.26
CA ALA A 179 -14.23 17.19 22.84
C ALA A 179 -13.10 16.62 21.97
N PHE A 180 -13.38 15.60 21.15
CA PHE A 180 -12.42 15.08 20.18
C PHE A 180 -12.11 16.11 19.09
N TYR A 181 -13.12 16.81 18.56
CA TYR A 181 -12.96 17.79 17.51
C TYR A 181 -12.52 19.18 17.99
N GLU A 182 -13.02 19.62 19.15
CA GLU A 182 -12.76 20.97 19.67
C GLU A 182 -11.60 21.04 20.67
N GLY A 183 -11.16 19.89 21.18
CA GLY A 183 -10.21 19.77 22.29
C GLY A 183 -10.90 19.84 23.66
N LEU A 184 -10.21 19.31 24.68
CA LEU A 184 -10.68 19.32 26.06
C LEU A 184 -10.64 20.72 26.67
N ARG A 185 -11.67 21.10 27.40
CA ARG A 185 -11.69 22.31 28.22
C ARG A 185 -10.99 22.09 29.56
N SER A 186 -10.67 23.18 30.24
CA SER A 186 -10.02 23.10 31.55
C SER A 186 -10.84 22.26 32.54
N GLY A 187 -10.21 21.22 33.10
CA GLY A 187 -10.86 20.29 34.04
C GLY A 187 -11.49 19.05 33.40
N GLU A 188 -11.66 19.01 32.09
CA GLU A 188 -12.17 17.83 31.38
C GLU A 188 -11.08 16.77 31.20
N ARG A 189 -11.49 15.52 31.04
CA ARG A 189 -10.59 14.38 30.82
C ARG A 189 -11.03 13.54 29.65
N ILE A 190 -10.10 12.88 29.01
CA ILE A 190 -10.38 11.94 27.91
C ILE A 190 -11.36 10.86 28.40
N PRO A 191 -12.49 10.64 27.71
CA PRO A 191 -13.51 9.68 28.12
C PRO A 191 -13.12 8.24 27.75
N TRP A 192 -12.04 7.71 28.29
CA TRP A 192 -11.52 6.38 27.98
C TRP A 192 -12.55 5.26 28.11
N ALA A 193 -13.44 5.37 29.12
CA ALA A 193 -14.48 4.38 29.34
C ALA A 193 -15.47 4.28 28.19
N SER A 194 -15.82 5.42 27.55
CA SER A 194 -16.69 5.45 26.37
C SER A 194 -16.04 4.80 25.15
N TRP A 195 -14.74 4.93 24.99
CA TRP A 195 -13.99 4.35 23.88
C TRP A 195 -13.67 2.86 24.04
N ALA A 196 -13.52 2.36 25.27
CA ALA A 196 -13.03 1.01 25.53
C ALA A 196 -13.90 -0.09 24.88
N ARG A 197 -15.22 -0.01 25.03
CA ARG A 197 -16.14 -1.01 24.48
C ARG A 197 -16.23 -0.96 22.96
N PRO A 198 -16.45 0.18 22.29
CA PRO A 198 -16.44 0.27 20.84
C PRO A 198 -15.14 -0.25 20.23
N LEU A 199 -13.99 0.22 20.73
CA LEU A 199 -12.68 -0.22 20.20
C LEU A 199 -12.47 -1.73 20.34
N ALA A 200 -12.77 -2.30 21.51
CA ALA A 200 -12.64 -3.75 21.69
C ALA A 200 -13.46 -4.56 20.68
N ILE A 201 -14.68 -4.09 20.35
CA ILE A 201 -15.55 -4.77 19.40
C ILE A 201 -15.10 -4.54 17.93
N TRP A 202 -14.68 -3.32 17.58
CA TRP A 202 -14.10 -3.05 16.25
C TRP A 202 -12.83 -3.84 15.99
N LEU A 203 -11.97 -4.03 17.01
CA LEU A 203 -10.76 -4.83 16.89
C LEU A 203 -11.04 -6.31 16.57
N ILE A 204 -12.25 -6.84 16.85
CA ILE A 204 -12.65 -8.19 16.40
C ILE A 204 -12.80 -8.22 14.87
N LEU A 205 -13.41 -7.20 14.26
CA LEU A 205 -13.51 -7.09 12.79
C LEU A 205 -12.14 -6.89 12.17
N VAL A 206 -11.32 -5.99 12.73
CA VAL A 206 -9.94 -5.75 12.28
C VAL A 206 -9.11 -7.02 12.34
N ALA A 207 -9.17 -7.76 13.46
CA ALA A 207 -8.47 -9.04 13.61
C ALA A 207 -8.94 -10.07 12.57
N SER A 208 -10.25 -10.10 12.26
CA SER A 208 -10.78 -10.98 11.22
C SER A 208 -10.23 -10.61 9.83
N VAL A 209 -10.19 -9.32 9.48
CA VAL A 209 -9.62 -8.84 8.20
C VAL A 209 -8.11 -9.12 8.12
N TYR A 210 -7.37 -8.84 9.19
CA TYR A 210 -5.92 -9.09 9.21
C TYR A 210 -5.56 -10.58 9.18
N LEU A 211 -6.38 -11.42 9.82
CA LEU A 211 -6.26 -12.88 9.70
C LEU A 211 -6.52 -13.33 8.25
N ALA A 212 -7.53 -12.76 7.58
CA ALA A 212 -7.78 -13.04 6.17
C ALA A 212 -6.58 -12.66 5.31
N PHE A 213 -5.99 -11.46 5.50
CA PHE A 213 -4.79 -11.03 4.79
C PHE A 213 -3.59 -11.95 5.05
N LEU A 214 -3.38 -12.38 6.29
CA LEU A 214 -2.30 -13.30 6.64
C LEU A 214 -2.47 -14.67 5.94
N CYS A 215 -3.70 -15.18 5.92
CA CYS A 215 -4.04 -16.42 5.23
C CYS A 215 -3.86 -16.28 3.70
N ILE A 216 -4.36 -15.20 3.11
CA ILE A 216 -4.21 -14.91 1.68
C ILE A 216 -2.71 -14.78 1.34
N ALA A 217 -1.93 -14.01 2.10
CA ALA A 217 -0.48 -13.86 1.90
C ALA A 217 0.24 -15.22 1.93
N THR A 218 -0.15 -16.11 2.85
CA THR A 218 0.42 -17.47 2.93
C THR A 218 0.07 -18.31 1.70
N ILE A 219 -1.19 -18.23 1.22
CA ILE A 219 -1.66 -19.00 0.08
C ILE A 219 -1.00 -18.57 -1.21
N ILE A 220 -0.90 -17.23 -1.45
CA ILE A 220 -0.42 -16.70 -2.73
C ILE A 220 1.10 -16.57 -2.80
N ARG A 221 1.82 -16.51 -1.67
CA ARG A 221 3.27 -16.31 -1.64
C ARG A 221 4.04 -17.21 -2.61
N ARG A 222 3.79 -18.52 -2.52
CA ARG A 222 4.50 -19.49 -3.37
C ARG A 222 4.20 -19.28 -4.85
N GLN A 223 2.96 -18.94 -5.19
CA GLN A 223 2.59 -18.63 -6.57
C GLN A 223 3.36 -17.42 -7.08
N TRP A 224 3.40 -16.33 -6.32
CA TRP A 224 4.00 -15.07 -6.76
C TRP A 224 5.53 -15.05 -6.65
N SER A 225 6.09 -15.60 -5.57
CA SER A 225 7.55 -15.55 -5.34
C SER A 225 8.30 -16.67 -6.06
N ASP A 226 7.76 -17.91 -6.06
CA ASP A 226 8.49 -19.08 -6.55
C ASP A 226 8.10 -19.46 -7.99
N ASN A 227 6.78 -19.42 -8.34
CA ASN A 227 6.29 -19.82 -9.65
C ASN A 227 6.39 -18.66 -10.66
N GLU A 228 5.82 -17.49 -10.33
CA GLU A 228 5.79 -16.31 -11.20
C GLU A 228 7.05 -15.43 -11.06
N LYS A 229 7.80 -15.58 -9.97
CA LYS A 229 9.07 -14.88 -9.69
C LYS A 229 8.92 -13.35 -9.77
N LEU A 230 7.88 -12.78 -9.12
CA LEU A 230 7.67 -11.36 -9.10
C LEU A 230 8.87 -10.61 -8.50
N ALA A 231 9.08 -9.38 -8.98
CA ALA A 231 10.31 -8.61 -8.72
C ALA A 231 10.42 -8.06 -7.30
N TYR A 232 9.30 -7.80 -6.60
CA TYR A 232 9.26 -7.16 -5.27
C TYR A 232 10.15 -5.92 -5.17
N PRO A 233 9.93 -4.87 -5.96
CA PRO A 233 10.84 -3.72 -6.02
C PRO A 233 10.96 -2.98 -4.68
N LEU A 234 9.86 -2.94 -3.89
CA LEU A 234 9.80 -2.27 -2.59
C LEU A 234 10.77 -2.84 -1.56
N VAL A 235 11.06 -4.13 -1.67
CA VAL A 235 11.94 -4.87 -0.75
C VAL A 235 13.44 -4.62 -1.04
N GLN A 236 13.79 -4.13 -2.23
CA GLN A 236 15.17 -4.06 -2.68
C GLN A 236 16.03 -3.12 -1.81
N LEU A 237 15.54 -1.93 -1.50
CA LEU A 237 16.29 -0.96 -0.70
C LEU A 237 16.55 -1.45 0.74
N PRO A 238 15.52 -1.87 1.52
CA PRO A 238 15.76 -2.39 2.87
C PRO A 238 16.71 -3.60 2.91
N VAL A 239 16.59 -4.51 1.94
CA VAL A 239 17.49 -5.68 1.87
C VAL A 239 18.93 -5.28 1.59
N GLU A 240 19.17 -4.35 0.65
CA GLU A 240 20.53 -3.86 0.38
C GLU A 240 21.12 -3.11 1.58
N MET A 241 20.31 -2.44 2.39
CA MET A 241 20.77 -1.76 3.61
C MET A 241 21.19 -2.72 4.72
N VAL A 242 20.56 -3.89 4.84
CA VAL A 242 20.85 -4.87 5.91
C VAL A 242 21.85 -5.95 5.48
N ARG A 243 22.15 -6.09 4.19
CA ARG A 243 23.08 -7.12 3.70
C ARG A 243 24.50 -6.90 4.21
N ASP A 244 25.04 -7.94 4.82
CA ASP A 244 26.48 -8.04 5.13
C ASP A 244 27.23 -8.49 3.86
N ASN A 245 27.62 -7.54 3.02
CA ASN A 245 28.43 -7.84 1.84
C ASN A 245 29.78 -7.12 1.94
N PRO A 246 30.89 -7.83 2.24
CA PRO A 246 32.21 -7.21 2.36
C PRO A 246 32.75 -6.65 1.02
N ALA A 247 32.29 -7.16 -0.12
CA ALA A 247 32.84 -6.81 -1.44
C ALA A 247 32.11 -5.65 -2.16
N GLY A 248 31.03 -5.12 -1.60
CA GLY A 248 30.23 -4.07 -2.24
C GLY A 248 29.04 -3.67 -1.38
N SER A 249 29.30 -3.17 -0.16
CA SER A 249 28.20 -2.71 0.67
C SER A 249 27.55 -1.50 0.01
N PHE A 250 26.21 -1.45 0.01
CA PHE A 250 25.40 -0.34 -0.46
C PHE A 250 25.97 1.03 -0.04
N PHE A 251 26.37 1.16 1.22
CA PHE A 251 26.94 2.39 1.80
C PHE A 251 28.40 2.68 1.41
N ARG A 252 29.12 1.79 0.72
CA ARG A 252 30.48 2.04 0.23
C ARG A 252 30.50 2.46 -1.24
N ASN A 253 29.39 2.30 -1.94
CA ASN A 253 29.30 2.65 -3.35
C ASN A 253 29.15 4.17 -3.51
N PRO A 254 30.02 4.90 -4.23
CA PRO A 254 29.90 6.34 -4.43
C PRO A 254 28.63 6.73 -5.17
N LEU A 255 28.13 5.88 -6.09
CA LEU A 255 26.88 6.14 -6.80
C LEU A 255 25.67 6.19 -5.86
N THR A 256 25.67 5.42 -4.77
CA THR A 256 24.63 5.52 -3.74
C THR A 256 24.59 6.91 -3.10
N TRP A 257 25.74 7.47 -2.78
CA TRP A 257 25.85 8.78 -2.17
C TRP A 257 25.58 9.95 -3.14
N ILE A 258 25.93 9.77 -4.42
CA ILE A 258 25.53 10.73 -5.47
C ILE A 258 23.99 10.73 -5.59
N GLY A 259 23.37 9.54 -5.64
CA GLY A 259 21.90 9.41 -5.65
C GLY A 259 21.25 10.01 -4.40
N PHE A 260 21.83 9.77 -3.23
CA PHE A 260 21.37 10.35 -1.96
C PHE A 260 21.45 11.89 -1.96
N ALA A 261 22.53 12.46 -2.46
CA ALA A 261 22.75 13.89 -2.43
C ALA A 261 21.75 14.67 -3.29
N ILE A 262 21.28 14.13 -4.42
CA ILE A 262 20.38 14.83 -5.34
C ILE A 262 19.08 15.26 -4.66
N PRO A 263 18.24 14.37 -4.11
CA PRO A 263 17.02 14.76 -3.41
C PRO A 263 17.32 15.54 -2.12
N THR A 264 18.40 15.19 -1.40
CA THR A 264 18.78 15.90 -0.17
C THR A 264 19.08 17.38 -0.45
N VAL A 265 19.74 17.69 -1.57
CA VAL A 265 20.01 19.09 -1.97
C VAL A 265 18.73 19.78 -2.40
N ILE A 266 17.88 19.14 -3.23
CA ILE A 266 16.61 19.74 -3.70
C ILE A 266 15.72 20.09 -2.52
N PHE A 267 15.42 19.12 -1.67
CA PHE A 267 14.55 19.35 -0.51
C PHE A 267 15.24 20.14 0.60
N GLY A 268 16.58 20.11 0.66
CA GLY A 268 17.37 20.98 1.50
C GLY A 268 17.19 22.47 1.15
N ILE A 269 17.32 22.82 -0.14
CA ILE A 269 17.09 24.17 -0.64
C ILE A 269 15.65 24.63 -0.35
N ASN A 270 14.65 23.78 -0.66
CA ASN A 270 13.25 24.09 -0.42
C ASN A 270 12.92 24.23 1.09
N GLY A 271 13.53 23.42 1.94
CA GLY A 271 13.38 23.55 3.38
C GLY A 271 13.99 24.84 3.94
N ILE A 272 15.17 25.23 3.46
CA ILE A 272 15.81 26.48 3.84
C ILE A 272 15.01 27.68 3.33
N HIS A 273 14.42 27.59 2.11
CA HIS A 273 13.52 28.62 1.59
C HIS A 273 12.31 28.87 2.51
N ASN A 274 11.77 27.82 3.14
CA ASN A 274 10.67 27.99 4.11
C ASN A 274 11.09 28.75 5.37
N TRP A 275 12.38 28.78 5.70
CA TRP A 275 12.96 29.56 6.80
C TRP A 275 13.23 31.00 6.35
N ASP A 276 13.78 31.15 5.16
CA ASP A 276 14.09 32.44 4.57
C ASP A 276 13.58 32.53 3.11
N PRO A 277 12.36 33.06 2.91
CA PRO A 277 11.75 33.19 1.59
C PRO A 277 12.55 34.02 0.57
N SER A 278 13.60 34.72 0.98
CA SER A 278 14.51 35.45 0.06
C SER A 278 15.41 34.49 -0.75
N LEU A 279 15.58 33.26 -0.28
CA LEU A 279 16.38 32.25 -0.97
C LEU A 279 15.56 31.55 -2.07
N PRO A 280 16.19 31.02 -3.13
CA PRO A 280 15.48 30.37 -4.22
C PRO A 280 14.83 29.07 -3.76
N SER A 281 13.71 28.68 -4.39
CA SER A 281 13.09 27.37 -4.28
C SER A 281 13.15 26.62 -5.59
N ILE A 282 13.15 25.29 -5.52
CA ILE A 282 13.10 24.41 -6.69
C ILE A 282 11.68 23.88 -6.82
N THR A 283 11.01 24.22 -7.93
CA THR A 283 9.65 23.75 -8.21
C THR A 283 9.67 22.24 -8.46
N VAL A 284 8.92 21.49 -7.65
CA VAL A 284 8.77 20.04 -7.76
C VAL A 284 7.35 19.61 -8.13
N ASP A 285 6.43 20.56 -8.26
CA ASP A 285 5.04 20.38 -8.69
C ASP A 285 4.71 21.37 -9.79
N VAL A 286 4.25 20.88 -10.93
CA VAL A 286 3.77 21.69 -12.05
C VAL A 286 2.30 21.32 -12.29
N ASP A 287 1.40 22.24 -11.96
CA ASP A 287 -0.03 22.11 -12.26
C ASP A 287 -0.26 22.35 -13.76
N ILE A 288 -0.46 21.26 -14.52
CA ILE A 288 -0.73 21.32 -15.95
C ILE A 288 -2.16 21.82 -16.22
N ASN A 289 -3.12 21.58 -15.30
CA ASN A 289 -4.49 22.06 -15.45
C ASN A 289 -4.54 23.59 -15.57
N SER A 290 -3.64 24.32 -14.92
CA SER A 290 -3.58 25.79 -14.96
C SER A 290 -3.35 26.36 -16.35
N PHE A 291 -2.79 25.59 -17.29
CA PHE A 291 -2.62 26.00 -18.68
C PHE A 291 -3.89 25.85 -19.53
N PHE A 292 -4.90 25.15 -19.03
CA PHE A 292 -6.13 24.81 -19.74
C PHE A 292 -7.30 25.65 -19.23
N THR A 293 -7.58 26.78 -19.89
CA THR A 293 -8.59 27.75 -19.43
C THR A 293 -9.96 27.58 -20.08
N HIS A 294 -10.07 26.82 -21.19
CA HIS A 294 -11.28 26.73 -21.99
C HIS A 294 -11.69 25.29 -22.24
N ARG A 295 -13.00 25.05 -22.30
CA ARG A 295 -13.56 23.76 -22.69
C ARG A 295 -13.15 23.37 -24.11
N PRO A 296 -12.90 22.10 -24.40
CA PRO A 296 -13.03 20.93 -23.50
C PRO A 296 -11.80 20.68 -22.60
N TRP A 297 -10.70 21.41 -22.76
CA TRP A 297 -9.43 21.20 -22.06
C TRP A 297 -9.50 21.47 -20.55
N SER A 298 -10.29 22.47 -20.12
CA SER A 298 -10.48 22.80 -18.70
C SER A 298 -11.20 21.72 -17.90
N ASP A 299 -11.85 20.77 -18.58
CA ASP A 299 -12.57 19.69 -17.95
C ASP A 299 -11.69 18.43 -17.74
N ILE A 300 -10.40 18.49 -18.14
CA ILE A 300 -9.44 17.44 -17.82
C ILE A 300 -9.27 17.40 -16.29
N THR A 301 -9.51 16.22 -15.71
CA THR A 301 -9.36 15.99 -14.28
C THR A 301 -7.90 16.05 -13.87
N PHE A 302 -7.63 16.17 -12.58
CA PHE A 302 -6.31 16.26 -11.93
C PHE A 302 -5.11 15.88 -12.84
N PHE A 303 -4.35 16.87 -13.31
CA PHE A 303 -3.22 16.67 -14.21
C PHE A 303 -2.01 17.48 -13.76
N HIS A 304 -1.22 16.91 -12.86
CA HIS A 304 -0.01 17.48 -12.31
C HIS A 304 1.22 16.70 -12.77
N ALA A 305 2.35 17.37 -12.93
CA ALA A 305 3.65 16.75 -13.15
C ALA A 305 4.53 16.96 -11.91
N TYR A 306 4.62 15.93 -11.09
CA TYR A 306 5.48 15.95 -9.91
C TYR A 306 6.90 15.49 -10.25
N LEU A 307 7.90 16.19 -9.73
CA LEU A 307 9.31 15.81 -9.84
C LEU A 307 9.79 15.22 -8.52
N SER A 308 9.73 13.90 -8.40
CA SER A 308 10.26 13.12 -7.28
C SER A 308 11.47 12.30 -7.75
N PRO A 309 12.70 12.67 -7.36
CA PRO A 309 13.88 11.85 -7.63
C PRO A 309 13.78 10.45 -7.05
N GLY A 310 13.20 10.31 -5.84
CA GLY A 310 12.98 9.02 -5.19
C GLY A 310 12.01 8.13 -5.98
N ALA A 311 10.91 8.70 -6.50
CA ALA A 311 9.99 7.97 -7.37
C ALA A 311 10.66 7.54 -8.68
N VAL A 312 11.47 8.40 -9.33
CA VAL A 312 12.27 8.02 -10.49
C VAL A 312 13.21 6.86 -10.14
N GLY A 313 13.86 6.92 -8.97
CA GLY A 313 14.71 5.85 -8.46
C GLY A 313 13.96 4.53 -8.32
N PHE A 314 12.76 4.61 -7.78
CA PHE A 314 11.86 3.49 -7.57
C PHE A 314 11.46 2.83 -8.89
N PHE A 315 10.92 3.65 -9.80
CA PHE A 315 10.40 3.18 -11.07
C PHE A 315 11.50 2.68 -12.01
N TYR A 316 12.73 3.15 -11.87
CA TYR A 316 13.86 2.56 -12.59
C TYR A 316 14.05 1.05 -12.34
N LEU A 317 13.61 0.53 -11.19
CA LEU A 317 13.69 -0.90 -10.87
C LEU A 317 12.67 -1.75 -11.62
N LEU A 318 11.59 -1.16 -12.14
CA LEU A 318 10.47 -1.84 -12.81
C LEU A 318 10.82 -2.30 -14.24
N PRO A 319 10.10 -3.31 -14.78
CA PRO A 319 10.18 -3.66 -16.20
C PRO A 319 9.80 -2.50 -17.13
N LEU A 320 10.48 -2.36 -18.27
CA LEU A 320 10.22 -1.29 -19.24
C LEU A 320 8.79 -1.29 -19.77
N GLU A 321 8.20 -2.48 -19.99
CA GLU A 321 6.83 -2.63 -20.48
C GLU A 321 5.80 -2.08 -19.49
N LEU A 322 6.00 -2.32 -18.20
CA LEU A 322 5.11 -1.76 -17.16
C LEU A 322 5.23 -0.24 -17.09
N LEU A 323 6.45 0.28 -17.09
CA LEU A 323 6.69 1.73 -17.09
C LEU A 323 6.02 2.41 -18.28
N LEU A 324 6.24 1.87 -19.49
CA LEU A 324 5.60 2.39 -20.71
C LEU A 324 4.08 2.40 -20.55
N SER A 325 3.52 1.28 -20.08
CA SER A 325 2.07 1.11 -19.99
C SER A 325 1.43 2.08 -19.01
N PHE A 326 2.06 2.36 -17.85
CA PHE A 326 1.51 3.26 -16.85
C PHE A 326 1.33 4.69 -17.35
N TRP A 327 2.39 5.32 -17.88
CA TRP A 327 2.26 6.69 -18.34
C TRP A 327 1.43 6.81 -19.61
N VAL A 328 1.47 5.81 -20.51
CA VAL A 328 0.62 5.78 -21.72
C VAL A 328 -0.86 5.70 -21.31
N PHE A 329 -1.24 4.75 -20.46
CA PHE A 329 -2.64 4.64 -20.05
C PHE A 329 -3.11 5.83 -19.21
N HIS A 330 -2.24 6.45 -18.42
CA HIS A 330 -2.59 7.70 -17.77
C HIS A 330 -2.92 8.82 -18.78
N LEU A 331 -2.13 8.98 -19.84
CA LEU A 331 -2.45 9.94 -20.91
C LEU A 331 -3.71 9.56 -21.67
N VAL A 332 -3.99 8.27 -21.84
CA VAL A 332 -5.26 7.80 -22.42
C VAL A 332 -6.44 8.21 -21.56
N THR A 333 -6.36 8.11 -20.22
CA THR A 333 -7.44 8.59 -19.33
C THR A 333 -7.69 10.10 -19.50
N LYS A 334 -6.63 10.91 -19.71
CA LYS A 334 -6.79 12.36 -19.97
C LYS A 334 -7.42 12.63 -21.33
N LEU A 335 -7.11 11.83 -22.33
CA LEU A 335 -7.77 11.88 -23.63
C LEU A 335 -9.25 11.50 -23.52
N GLU A 336 -9.60 10.53 -22.68
CA GLU A 336 -11.00 10.16 -22.41
C GLU A 336 -11.76 11.30 -21.72
N ASP A 337 -11.15 11.99 -20.75
CA ASP A 337 -11.71 13.20 -20.15
C ASP A 337 -12.08 14.24 -21.22
N LEU A 338 -11.14 14.48 -22.14
CA LEU A 338 -11.32 15.42 -23.24
C LEU A 338 -12.46 14.98 -24.18
N ILE A 339 -12.54 13.69 -24.54
CA ILE A 339 -13.58 13.15 -25.39
C ILE A 339 -14.96 13.29 -24.73
N VAL A 340 -15.08 12.91 -23.45
CA VAL A 340 -16.32 13.02 -22.66
C VAL A 340 -16.81 14.46 -22.65
N SER A 341 -15.91 15.43 -22.39
CA SER A 341 -16.24 16.84 -22.39
C SER A 341 -16.62 17.36 -23.79
N ALA A 342 -15.83 17.03 -24.83
CA ALA A 342 -16.05 17.52 -26.19
C ALA A 342 -17.38 16.99 -26.80
N LEU A 343 -17.75 15.75 -26.47
CA LEU A 343 -19.00 15.14 -26.91
C LEU A 343 -20.18 15.42 -25.99
N ALA A 344 -19.96 16.19 -24.91
CA ALA A 344 -20.95 16.55 -23.91
C ALA A 344 -21.70 15.31 -23.35
N PHE A 345 -21.00 14.22 -23.09
CA PHE A 345 -21.59 13.06 -22.43
C PHE A 345 -22.09 13.44 -21.03
N PRO A 346 -23.24 12.89 -20.59
CA PRO A 346 -23.74 13.19 -19.25
C PRO A 346 -22.72 12.75 -18.21
N PRO A 347 -22.41 13.59 -17.21
CA PRO A 347 -21.41 13.25 -16.21
C PRO A 347 -21.85 12.02 -15.40
N ILE A 348 -20.97 11.04 -15.29
CA ILE A 348 -21.11 9.92 -14.36
C ILE A 348 -20.44 10.34 -13.06
N GLN A 349 -21.23 10.37 -11.98
CA GLN A 349 -20.65 10.60 -10.65
C GLN A 349 -19.85 9.36 -10.25
N SER A 350 -18.53 9.56 -10.06
CA SER A 350 -17.73 8.63 -9.32
C SER A 350 -17.84 8.97 -7.84
N PRO A 351 -18.17 8.02 -6.97
CA PRO A 351 -18.20 8.26 -5.53
C PRO A 351 -16.86 8.74 -4.96
N HIS A 352 -15.77 8.53 -5.67
CA HIS A 352 -14.42 8.81 -5.18
C HIS A 352 -13.69 9.94 -5.90
N GLY A 353 -14.37 10.67 -6.74
CA GLY A 353 -14.22 12.07 -7.08
C GLY A 353 -12.89 12.65 -7.54
N SER A 354 -11.84 11.90 -7.78
CA SER A 354 -10.60 12.43 -8.36
C SER A 354 -10.53 12.29 -9.89
N GLY A 355 -11.50 11.60 -10.49
CA GLY A 355 -11.50 11.25 -11.90
C GLY A 355 -12.84 11.43 -12.60
N ASN A 356 -12.85 11.04 -13.86
CA ASN A 356 -14.05 10.90 -14.67
C ASN A 356 -14.71 9.56 -14.35
N GLY A 357 -15.97 9.54 -13.92
CA GLY A 357 -16.69 8.33 -13.57
C GLY A 357 -16.71 7.25 -14.66
N TYR A 358 -16.66 7.61 -15.94
CA TYR A 358 -16.52 6.63 -17.02
C TYR A 358 -15.26 5.81 -16.88
N VAL A 359 -14.13 6.46 -16.61
CA VAL A 359 -12.82 5.81 -16.49
C VAL A 359 -12.77 4.96 -15.21
N ASP A 360 -13.35 5.44 -14.10
CA ASP A 360 -13.41 4.69 -12.84
C ASP A 360 -14.19 3.38 -12.97
N TYR A 361 -15.35 3.41 -13.66
CA TYR A 361 -16.09 2.17 -13.96
C TYR A 361 -15.37 1.25 -14.94
N GLN A 362 -14.61 1.79 -15.90
CA GLN A 362 -13.74 0.97 -16.75
C GLN A 362 -12.68 0.23 -15.92
N THR A 363 -12.04 0.90 -14.99
CA THR A 363 -11.03 0.25 -14.13
C THR A 363 -11.66 -0.77 -13.21
N ALA A 364 -12.88 -0.55 -12.69
CA ALA A 364 -13.60 -1.56 -11.92
C ALA A 364 -13.84 -2.83 -12.74
N GLY A 365 -14.27 -2.69 -14.01
CA GLY A 365 -14.40 -3.81 -14.94
C GLY A 365 -13.07 -4.50 -15.24
N ALA A 366 -12.01 -3.70 -15.40
CA ALA A 366 -10.65 -4.20 -15.60
C ALA A 366 -10.16 -5.06 -14.42
N TYR A 367 -10.43 -4.64 -13.16
CA TYR A 367 -10.06 -5.41 -11.97
C TYR A 367 -10.71 -6.79 -11.95
N ILE A 368 -12.01 -6.87 -12.24
CA ILE A 368 -12.72 -8.15 -12.24
C ILE A 368 -12.10 -9.11 -13.26
N VAL A 369 -11.88 -8.66 -14.50
CA VAL A 369 -11.29 -9.50 -15.55
C VAL A 369 -9.84 -9.89 -15.20
N LEU A 370 -9.07 -8.96 -14.64
CA LEU A 370 -7.69 -9.24 -14.23
C LEU A 370 -7.63 -10.26 -13.10
N VAL A 371 -8.52 -10.17 -12.10
CA VAL A 371 -8.60 -11.17 -11.03
C VAL A 371 -8.96 -12.55 -11.58
N VAL A 372 -9.93 -12.63 -12.48
CA VAL A 372 -10.30 -13.90 -13.14
C VAL A 372 -9.09 -14.48 -13.87
N TYR A 373 -8.34 -13.65 -14.59
CA TYR A 373 -7.11 -14.06 -15.27
C TYR A 373 -6.04 -14.57 -14.28
N LEU A 374 -5.78 -13.83 -13.20
CA LEU A 374 -4.79 -14.22 -12.17
C LEU A 374 -5.19 -15.51 -11.46
N VAL A 375 -6.46 -15.68 -11.13
CA VAL A 375 -6.99 -16.93 -10.56
C VAL A 375 -6.83 -18.09 -11.55
N GLY A 376 -7.09 -17.84 -12.85
CA GLY A 376 -6.89 -18.82 -13.91
C GLY A 376 -5.45 -19.35 -13.95
N ILE A 377 -4.46 -18.46 -13.91
CA ILE A 377 -3.03 -18.83 -13.87
C ILE A 377 -2.68 -19.56 -12.57
N ALA A 378 -3.22 -19.09 -11.45
CA ALA A 378 -2.94 -19.67 -10.12
C ALA A 378 -3.71 -20.98 -9.86
N LEU A 379 -4.67 -21.36 -10.70
CA LEU A 379 -5.59 -22.47 -10.46
C LEU A 379 -4.90 -23.83 -10.15
N PRO A 380 -3.81 -24.25 -10.83
CA PRO A 380 -3.09 -25.47 -10.49
C PRO A 380 -2.50 -25.42 -9.08
N HIS A 381 -1.94 -24.26 -8.70
CA HIS A 381 -1.40 -24.01 -7.37
C HIS A 381 -2.51 -24.04 -6.31
N LEU A 382 -3.60 -23.31 -6.53
CA LEU A 382 -4.74 -23.23 -5.60
C LEU A 382 -5.38 -24.60 -5.36
N ARG A 383 -5.56 -25.41 -6.43
CA ARG A 383 -6.02 -26.80 -6.31
C ARG A 383 -5.07 -27.64 -5.45
N GLY A 384 -3.75 -27.45 -5.62
CA GLY A 384 -2.74 -28.11 -4.81
C GLY A 384 -2.80 -27.71 -3.33
N VAL A 385 -2.98 -26.41 -3.04
CA VAL A 385 -3.15 -25.87 -1.68
C VAL A 385 -4.40 -26.47 -1.03
N PHE A 386 -5.55 -26.43 -1.74
CA PHE A 386 -6.81 -26.94 -1.22
C PHE A 386 -6.75 -28.45 -0.95
N ARG A 387 -6.19 -29.24 -1.88
CA ARG A 387 -6.00 -30.69 -1.68
C ARG A 387 -5.17 -30.99 -0.43
N ARG A 388 -4.05 -30.29 -0.22
CA ARG A 388 -3.21 -30.45 0.98
C ARG A 388 -3.91 -30.01 2.25
N ALA A 389 -4.75 -28.97 2.19
CA ALA A 389 -5.52 -28.52 3.33
C ALA A 389 -6.55 -29.56 3.80
N VAL A 390 -7.14 -30.32 2.87
CA VAL A 390 -8.13 -31.36 3.16
C VAL A 390 -7.47 -32.69 3.52
N ALA A 391 -6.45 -33.13 2.77
CA ALA A 391 -5.80 -34.42 2.93
C ALA A 391 -4.98 -34.56 4.21
N ASN A 392 -4.81 -33.51 4.99
CA ASN A 392 -4.02 -33.50 6.22
C ASN A 392 -2.56 -33.95 6.02
N ASP A 393 -2.01 -33.69 4.82
CA ASP A 393 -0.60 -33.96 4.54
C ASP A 393 0.25 -33.24 5.59
N ALA A 394 1.19 -34.01 6.19
CA ALA A 394 2.12 -33.45 7.17
C ALA A 394 2.76 -32.16 6.62
N PRO A 395 2.92 -31.11 7.45
CA PRO A 395 3.58 -29.91 6.99
C PRO A 395 4.97 -30.32 6.49
N THR A 396 5.16 -30.27 5.18
CA THR A 396 6.50 -30.31 4.59
C THR A 396 7.24 -29.15 5.23
N GLY A 397 8.06 -29.47 6.22
CA GLY A 397 8.59 -28.60 7.25
C GLY A 397 9.01 -27.23 6.80
N ARG A 398 9.34 -26.26 7.43
CA ARG A 398 10.04 -24.98 7.26
C ARG A 398 9.56 -24.01 6.15
N ASP A 399 8.72 -24.42 5.18
CA ASP A 399 8.58 -23.71 3.90
C ASP A 399 7.54 -22.62 3.84
N GLU A 400 6.54 -22.55 4.76
CA GLU A 400 5.49 -21.53 4.74
C GLU A 400 5.25 -20.91 6.12
N LEU A 401 4.65 -19.69 6.11
CA LEU A 401 4.31 -18.94 7.32
C LEU A 401 3.32 -19.72 8.20
N LEU A 402 2.25 -20.22 7.57
CA LEU A 402 1.24 -21.10 8.16
C LEU A 402 1.15 -22.41 7.37
N PRO A 403 0.81 -23.55 8.01
CA PRO A 403 0.40 -24.73 7.28
C PRO A 403 -0.80 -24.42 6.38
N TYR A 404 -0.84 -24.93 5.14
CA TYR A 404 -1.96 -24.66 4.21
C TYR A 404 -3.32 -24.99 4.80
N ARG A 405 -3.43 -26.04 5.63
CA ARG A 405 -4.66 -26.34 6.37
C ARG A 405 -5.08 -25.16 7.26
N ALA A 406 -4.16 -24.61 8.05
CA ALA A 406 -4.44 -23.46 8.90
C ALA A 406 -4.77 -22.20 8.09
N ALA A 407 -4.11 -22.00 6.95
CA ALA A 407 -4.38 -20.85 6.08
C ALA A 407 -5.76 -20.95 5.43
N VAL A 408 -6.16 -22.10 4.90
CA VAL A 408 -7.47 -22.25 4.24
C VAL A 408 -8.62 -22.19 5.24
N TRP A 409 -8.53 -22.93 6.35
CA TRP A 409 -9.57 -22.89 7.39
C TRP A 409 -9.58 -21.56 8.14
N GLY A 410 -8.39 -20.97 8.38
CA GLY A 410 -8.26 -19.64 8.98
C GLY A 410 -8.91 -18.53 8.13
N LEU A 411 -8.78 -18.61 6.80
CA LEU A 411 -9.46 -17.70 5.88
C LEU A 411 -10.99 -17.85 5.98
N GLY A 412 -11.49 -19.08 6.02
CA GLY A 412 -12.92 -19.34 6.23
C GLY A 412 -13.42 -18.78 7.56
N ILE A 413 -12.70 -19.02 8.66
CA ILE A 413 -13.01 -18.49 10.00
C ILE A 413 -13.00 -16.97 9.99
N ALA A 414 -12.02 -16.32 9.33
CA ALA A 414 -11.91 -14.88 9.22
C ALA A 414 -13.11 -14.27 8.49
N ILE A 415 -13.52 -14.86 7.36
CA ILE A 415 -14.69 -14.39 6.60
C ILE A 415 -15.97 -14.57 7.41
N VAL A 416 -16.16 -15.73 8.04
CA VAL A 416 -17.34 -16.00 8.87
C VAL A 416 -17.37 -15.06 10.10
N GLY A 417 -16.23 -14.83 10.75
CA GLY A 417 -16.12 -13.89 11.88
C GLY A 417 -16.50 -12.46 11.48
N ALA A 418 -15.97 -11.99 10.34
CA ALA A 418 -16.33 -10.67 9.80
C ALA A 418 -17.81 -10.59 9.44
N LEU A 419 -18.38 -11.63 8.82
CA LEU A 419 -19.82 -11.69 8.49
C LEU A 419 -20.72 -11.67 9.74
N ILE A 420 -20.35 -12.40 10.79
CA ILE A 420 -21.07 -12.40 12.07
C ILE A 420 -21.04 -10.97 12.64
N TRP A 421 -19.89 -10.33 12.64
CA TRP A 421 -19.74 -8.95 13.12
C TRP A 421 -20.63 -7.97 12.32
N LEU A 422 -20.56 -8.00 11.00
CA LEU A 422 -21.37 -7.15 10.10
C LEU A 422 -22.88 -7.40 10.30
N ARG A 423 -23.27 -8.66 10.48
CA ARG A 423 -24.68 -9.02 10.77
C ARG A 423 -25.15 -8.45 12.10
N GLN A 424 -24.31 -8.50 13.14
CA GLN A 424 -24.62 -7.91 14.45
C GLN A 424 -24.70 -6.39 14.39
N ALA A 425 -23.86 -5.75 13.57
CA ALA A 425 -23.91 -4.32 13.29
C ALA A 425 -25.21 -3.91 12.56
N GLY A 426 -25.88 -4.87 11.89
CA GLY A 426 -27.16 -4.62 11.24
C GLY A 426 -27.18 -4.88 9.74
N MET A 427 -26.05 -5.22 9.12
CA MET A 427 -25.96 -5.47 7.69
C MET A 427 -26.61 -6.79 7.29
N ALA A 428 -27.23 -6.85 6.13
CA ALA A 428 -27.71 -8.08 5.53
C ALA A 428 -26.53 -8.97 5.13
N VAL A 429 -26.63 -10.29 5.42
CA VAL A 429 -25.52 -11.25 5.19
C VAL A 429 -25.07 -11.26 3.74
N GLY A 430 -26.01 -11.21 2.78
CA GLY A 430 -25.67 -11.18 1.32
C GLY A 430 -24.88 -9.94 0.93
N VAL A 431 -25.25 -8.75 1.46
CA VAL A 431 -24.53 -7.50 1.24
C VAL A 431 -23.12 -7.60 1.85
N GLY A 432 -23.04 -8.01 3.13
CA GLY A 432 -21.75 -8.17 3.80
C GLY A 432 -20.81 -9.16 3.12
N LEU A 433 -21.33 -10.29 2.64
CA LEU A 433 -20.55 -11.28 1.89
C LEU A 433 -20.04 -10.69 0.56
N PHE A 434 -20.91 -10.02 -0.21
CA PHE A 434 -20.53 -9.38 -1.47
C PHE A 434 -19.39 -8.37 -1.25
N TYR A 435 -19.53 -7.49 -0.25
CA TYR A 435 -18.52 -6.48 0.06
C TYR A 435 -17.19 -7.08 0.50
N LEU A 436 -17.22 -8.08 1.40
CA LEU A 436 -16.00 -8.78 1.82
C LEU A 436 -15.29 -9.50 0.66
N LEU A 437 -16.05 -10.12 -0.25
CA LEU A 437 -15.47 -10.80 -1.41
C LEU A 437 -14.81 -9.81 -2.37
N ILE A 438 -15.48 -8.69 -2.69
CA ILE A 438 -14.89 -7.65 -3.56
C ILE A 438 -13.65 -7.04 -2.87
N TYR A 439 -13.75 -6.69 -1.60
CA TYR A 439 -12.63 -6.10 -0.87
C TYR A 439 -11.42 -7.05 -0.79
N LEU A 440 -11.60 -8.27 -0.30
CA LEU A 440 -10.49 -9.21 -0.05
C LEU A 440 -9.91 -9.81 -1.34
N PHE A 441 -10.77 -10.15 -2.31
CA PHE A 441 -10.34 -10.95 -3.48
C PHE A 441 -10.24 -10.14 -4.77
N VAL A 442 -10.79 -8.92 -4.82
CA VAL A 442 -10.63 -8.04 -5.97
C VAL A 442 -9.71 -6.89 -5.62
N GLN A 443 -10.11 -5.98 -4.74
CA GLN A 443 -9.32 -4.79 -4.44
C GLN A 443 -7.96 -5.16 -3.81
N ALA A 444 -7.95 -5.90 -2.70
CA ALA A 444 -6.72 -6.21 -1.99
C ALA A 444 -5.73 -7.05 -2.84
N ILE A 445 -6.22 -7.99 -3.66
CA ILE A 445 -5.36 -8.79 -4.54
C ILE A 445 -4.74 -7.93 -5.64
N ILE A 446 -5.52 -7.08 -6.31
CA ILE A 446 -4.99 -6.22 -7.39
C ILE A 446 -4.02 -5.18 -6.85
N MET A 447 -4.32 -4.60 -5.68
CA MET A 447 -3.41 -3.66 -5.02
C MET A 447 -2.11 -4.35 -4.58
N ALA A 448 -2.21 -5.52 -3.96
CA ALA A 448 -1.03 -6.29 -3.60
C ALA A 448 -0.21 -6.69 -4.84
N ARG A 449 -0.88 -7.02 -5.95
CA ARG A 449 -0.21 -7.29 -7.23
C ARG A 449 0.48 -6.05 -7.78
N GLY A 450 -0.17 -4.89 -7.73
CA GLY A 450 0.42 -3.60 -8.10
C GLY A 450 1.70 -3.29 -7.33
N CYS A 451 1.72 -3.55 -6.03
CA CYS A 451 2.91 -3.34 -5.21
C CYS A 451 4.02 -4.38 -5.49
N THR A 452 3.68 -5.67 -5.55
CA THR A 452 4.68 -6.75 -5.68
C THR A 452 5.24 -6.92 -7.08
N GLU A 453 4.46 -6.68 -8.13
CA GLU A 453 4.88 -6.77 -9.53
C GLU A 453 5.30 -5.42 -10.07
N ALA A 454 4.45 -4.40 -9.90
CA ALA A 454 4.64 -3.09 -10.48
C ALA A 454 5.28 -2.08 -9.50
N GLY A 455 5.65 -2.48 -8.29
CA GLY A 455 6.36 -1.64 -7.34
C GLY A 455 5.65 -0.33 -7.00
N LEU A 456 4.33 -0.30 -7.05
CA LEU A 456 3.61 0.91 -6.68
C LEU A 456 3.82 1.20 -5.19
N PRO A 457 4.33 2.37 -4.83
CA PRO A 457 4.61 2.70 -3.42
C PRO A 457 3.35 3.02 -2.61
N MET A 458 2.21 3.22 -3.28
CA MET A 458 0.89 3.41 -2.69
C MET A 458 -0.11 2.44 -3.31
N SER A 459 -1.12 2.06 -2.56
CA SER A 459 -2.22 1.22 -3.02
C SER A 459 -3.55 1.93 -2.75
N GLU A 460 -4.06 2.66 -3.73
CA GLU A 460 -5.36 3.31 -3.67
C GLU A 460 -6.13 3.05 -4.95
N GLY A 461 -7.35 2.52 -4.80
CA GLY A 461 -8.23 2.25 -5.93
C GLY A 461 -9.15 3.43 -6.24
N SER A 462 -9.63 3.47 -7.48
CA SER A 462 -10.56 4.49 -7.95
C SER A 462 -12.04 4.14 -7.71
N PHE A 463 -12.33 2.97 -7.14
CA PHE A 463 -13.70 2.52 -6.88
C PHE A 463 -13.80 1.73 -5.57
N THR A 464 -15.02 1.62 -5.03
CA THR A 464 -15.35 0.77 -3.89
C THR A 464 -16.30 -0.36 -4.31
N PRO A 465 -16.55 -1.33 -3.42
CA PRO A 465 -17.60 -2.34 -3.65
C PRO A 465 -18.99 -1.73 -3.91
N MET A 466 -19.28 -0.53 -3.38
CA MET A 466 -20.52 0.20 -3.63
C MET A 466 -20.70 0.50 -5.12
N ASP A 467 -19.65 0.93 -5.81
CA ASP A 467 -19.70 1.23 -7.25
C ASP A 467 -20.09 0.02 -8.07
N ILE A 468 -19.53 -1.15 -7.75
CA ILE A 468 -19.89 -2.40 -8.42
C ILE A 468 -21.34 -2.79 -8.09
N SER A 469 -21.80 -2.60 -6.85
CA SER A 469 -23.20 -2.88 -6.48
C SER A 469 -24.16 -1.95 -7.19
N SER A 470 -23.78 -0.69 -7.42
CA SER A 470 -24.59 0.32 -8.12
C SER A 470 -24.86 -0.01 -9.58
N LEU A 471 -24.05 -0.89 -10.20
CA LEU A 471 -24.31 -1.41 -11.55
C LEU A 471 -25.54 -2.33 -11.61
N LEU A 472 -25.88 -2.98 -10.49
CA LEU A 472 -26.96 -3.96 -10.40
C LEU A 472 -28.27 -3.32 -9.91
N ALA A 473 -28.18 -2.38 -8.97
CA ALA A 473 -29.34 -1.69 -8.39
C ALA A 473 -28.93 -0.33 -7.81
N SER A 474 -29.89 0.59 -7.71
CA SER A 474 -29.64 1.87 -7.02
C SER A 474 -29.16 1.61 -5.58
N PRO A 475 -28.11 2.31 -5.09
CA PRO A 475 -27.63 2.18 -3.72
C PRO A 475 -28.74 2.40 -2.67
N ALA A 476 -29.71 3.28 -2.96
CA ALA A 476 -30.89 3.49 -2.09
C ALA A 476 -31.69 2.20 -1.84
N ALA A 477 -31.70 1.24 -2.78
CA ALA A 477 -32.38 -0.04 -2.59
C ALA A 477 -31.78 -0.92 -1.49
N LEU A 478 -30.52 -0.66 -1.09
CA LEU A 478 -29.89 -1.33 0.06
C LEU A 478 -30.54 -0.90 1.38
N GLY A 479 -31.17 0.27 1.41
CA GLY A 479 -31.84 0.84 2.59
C GLY A 479 -30.87 1.42 3.63
N SER A 480 -31.38 2.35 4.45
CA SER A 480 -30.59 3.08 5.46
C SER A 480 -29.78 2.18 6.39
N ARG A 481 -30.34 1.02 6.76
CA ARG A 481 -29.66 0.07 7.67
C ARG A 481 -28.35 -0.48 7.11
N ASN A 482 -28.35 -0.91 5.84
CA ASN A 482 -27.12 -1.42 5.20
C ASN A 482 -26.16 -0.26 4.91
N LEU A 483 -26.67 0.86 4.38
CA LEU A 483 -25.87 2.03 4.05
C LEU A 483 -25.18 2.65 5.25
N THR A 484 -25.80 2.61 6.45
CA THR A 484 -25.16 3.06 7.69
C THR A 484 -23.92 2.23 8.03
N VAL A 485 -24.04 0.90 8.01
CA VAL A 485 -22.90 0.02 8.33
C VAL A 485 -21.84 0.09 7.22
N LEU A 486 -22.26 0.22 5.96
CA LEU A 486 -21.35 0.39 4.82
C LEU A 486 -20.55 1.69 4.91
N ALA A 487 -21.15 2.81 5.37
CA ALA A 487 -20.41 4.06 5.54
C ALA A 487 -19.22 3.89 6.50
N PHE A 488 -19.42 3.20 7.61
CA PHE A 488 -18.30 2.86 8.51
C PHE A 488 -17.29 1.93 7.86
N PHE A 489 -17.74 0.88 7.16
CA PHE A 489 -16.87 -0.11 6.55
C PHE A 489 -16.02 0.50 5.42
N ASP A 490 -16.65 1.30 4.55
CA ASP A 490 -15.98 1.91 3.40
C ASP A 490 -14.96 2.95 3.85
N ALA A 491 -15.29 3.78 4.84
CA ALA A 491 -14.35 4.75 5.39
C ALA A 491 -13.09 4.11 6.00
N MET A 492 -13.22 2.92 6.56
CA MET A 492 -12.10 2.24 7.26
C MET A 492 -11.29 1.29 6.39
N PHE A 493 -11.89 0.67 5.36
CA PHE A 493 -11.27 -0.47 4.70
C PHE A 493 -11.19 -0.34 3.17
N THR A 494 -12.19 0.22 2.49
CA THR A 494 -12.28 0.07 1.03
C THR A 494 -11.83 1.31 0.26
N ARG A 495 -11.86 2.48 0.88
CA ARG A 495 -11.51 3.75 0.24
C ARG A 495 -10.01 3.96 0.18
N ASP A 496 -9.36 3.93 1.31
CA ASP A 496 -7.93 4.16 1.42
C ASP A 496 -7.19 2.85 1.68
N LEU A 497 -6.59 2.30 0.64
CA LEU A 497 -5.83 1.05 0.71
C LEU A 497 -4.32 1.30 0.85
N ARG A 498 -3.89 2.56 1.06
CA ARG A 498 -2.46 2.94 1.08
C ARG A 498 -1.69 2.22 2.17
N GLY A 499 -2.30 1.95 3.30
CA GLY A 499 -1.73 1.15 4.38
C GLY A 499 -2.10 -0.34 4.34
N LEU A 500 -2.40 -0.93 3.17
CA LEU A 500 -2.86 -2.31 3.04
C LEU A 500 -1.87 -3.33 3.61
N LEU A 501 -2.21 -3.95 4.74
CA LEU A 501 -1.31 -4.85 5.47
C LEU A 501 -1.02 -6.17 4.75
N LEU A 502 -1.85 -6.56 3.76
CA LEU A 502 -1.58 -7.72 2.91
C LEU A 502 -0.22 -7.60 2.19
N THR A 503 0.07 -6.41 1.66
CA THR A 503 1.36 -6.14 1.00
C THR A 503 2.51 -6.19 1.98
N GLY A 504 2.34 -5.59 3.17
CA GLY A 504 3.35 -5.64 4.24
C GLY A 504 3.69 -7.06 4.67
N PHE A 505 2.72 -7.97 4.72
CA PHE A 505 2.97 -9.39 5.00
C PHE A 505 3.73 -10.09 3.87
N LEU A 506 3.45 -9.77 2.61
CA LEU A 506 4.17 -10.33 1.46
C LEU A 506 5.61 -9.84 1.39
N ASP A 507 5.82 -8.53 1.57
CA ASP A 507 7.14 -7.91 1.56
C ASP A 507 8.00 -8.41 2.74
N ALA A 508 7.42 -8.52 3.94
CA ALA A 508 8.10 -9.08 5.09
C ALA A 508 8.53 -10.54 4.87
N GLN A 509 7.70 -11.36 4.21
CA GLN A 509 8.07 -12.74 3.86
C GLN A 509 9.23 -12.74 2.85
N ARG A 510 9.21 -11.84 1.85
CA ARG A 510 10.30 -11.71 0.88
C ARG A 510 11.59 -11.24 1.54
N ILE A 511 11.53 -10.25 2.44
CA ILE A 511 12.70 -9.81 3.24
C ILE A 511 13.25 -10.97 4.07
N GLY A 512 12.37 -11.72 4.75
CA GLY A 512 12.75 -12.90 5.52
C GLY A 512 13.49 -13.94 4.70
N ASP A 513 13.05 -14.19 3.46
CA ASP A 513 13.71 -15.12 2.52
C ASP A 513 15.12 -14.63 2.14
N GLU A 514 15.28 -13.32 1.87
CA GLU A 514 16.56 -12.74 1.50
C GLU A 514 17.62 -12.78 2.62
N VAL A 515 17.17 -12.66 3.89
CA VAL A 515 18.05 -12.76 5.06
C VAL A 515 18.06 -14.15 5.70
N ARG A 516 17.41 -15.14 5.07
CA ARG A 516 17.32 -16.54 5.54
C ARG A 516 16.71 -16.68 6.95
N LEU A 517 15.68 -15.91 7.24
CA LEU A 517 14.91 -16.04 8.49
C LEU A 517 13.86 -17.16 8.36
N VAL A 518 13.73 -18.01 9.38
CA VAL A 518 12.71 -19.06 9.42
C VAL A 518 11.31 -18.44 9.33
N ARG A 519 10.58 -18.68 8.23
CA ARG A 519 9.27 -18.04 7.94
C ARG A 519 8.25 -18.17 9.06
N ARG A 520 8.13 -19.32 9.72
CA ARG A 520 7.24 -19.50 10.89
C ARG A 520 7.53 -18.50 12.02
N LYS A 521 8.77 -18.03 12.16
CA LYS A 521 9.14 -17.04 13.16
C LYS A 521 8.63 -15.64 12.81
N LEU A 522 8.41 -15.34 11.51
CA LEU A 522 7.75 -14.10 11.09
C LEU A 522 6.31 -14.00 11.61
N LEU A 523 5.59 -15.11 11.75
CA LEU A 523 4.26 -15.09 12.37
C LEU A 523 4.31 -14.49 13.79
N SER A 524 5.30 -14.90 14.59
CA SER A 524 5.47 -14.33 15.94
C SER A 524 5.82 -12.84 15.87
N VAL A 525 6.63 -12.42 14.89
CA VAL A 525 6.93 -10.98 14.67
C VAL A 525 5.65 -10.22 14.34
N PHE A 526 4.80 -10.72 13.44
CA PHE A 526 3.54 -10.09 13.07
C PHE A 526 2.59 -9.95 14.26
N VAL A 527 2.38 -11.05 15.01
CA VAL A 527 1.47 -11.06 16.16
C VAL A 527 1.97 -10.09 17.25
N ILE A 528 3.26 -10.13 17.57
CA ILE A 528 3.85 -9.23 18.59
C ILE A 528 3.76 -7.78 18.12
N SER A 529 4.07 -7.49 16.86
CA SER A 529 3.98 -6.13 16.32
C SER A 529 2.56 -5.59 16.40
N LEU A 530 1.56 -6.35 15.95
CA LEU A 530 0.15 -5.94 16.01
C LEU A 530 -0.35 -5.78 17.45
N ALA A 531 0.03 -6.69 18.35
CA ALA A 531 -0.35 -6.62 19.77
C ALA A 531 0.20 -5.39 20.50
N VAL A 532 1.30 -4.81 20.00
CA VAL A 532 1.90 -3.61 20.60
C VAL A 532 1.51 -2.35 19.85
N VAL A 533 1.52 -2.37 18.51
CA VAL A 533 1.24 -1.16 17.72
C VAL A 533 -0.19 -0.68 17.92
N ILE A 534 -1.18 -1.60 17.94
CA ILE A 534 -2.60 -1.23 18.06
C ILE A 534 -2.87 -0.42 19.34
N PRO A 535 -2.56 -0.91 20.56
CA PRO A 535 -2.81 -0.13 21.77
C PRO A 535 -1.98 1.15 21.84
N VAL A 536 -0.71 1.14 21.39
CA VAL A 536 0.13 2.34 21.37
C VAL A 536 -0.45 3.41 20.45
N ALA A 537 -0.85 3.04 19.23
CA ALA A 537 -1.46 3.96 18.27
C ALA A 537 -2.80 4.50 18.76
N VAL A 538 -3.66 3.65 19.37
CA VAL A 538 -4.93 4.08 19.99
C VAL A 538 -4.67 5.14 21.06
N VAL A 539 -3.72 4.91 21.95
CA VAL A 539 -3.42 5.87 23.04
C VAL A 539 -2.96 7.21 22.46
N ILE A 540 -2.03 7.19 21.50
CA ILE A 540 -1.48 8.41 20.90
C ILE A 540 -2.55 9.16 20.11
N GLN A 541 -3.30 8.46 19.25
CA GLN A 541 -4.27 9.07 18.36
C GLN A 541 -5.64 9.37 18.99
N LEU A 542 -5.86 8.98 20.23
CA LEU A 542 -6.89 9.59 21.07
C LEU A 542 -6.33 10.78 21.87
N TRP A 543 -5.11 10.66 22.37
CA TRP A 543 -4.50 11.75 23.14
C TRP A 543 -4.36 13.04 22.30
N LEU A 544 -3.90 12.93 21.06
CA LEU A 544 -3.65 14.09 20.20
C LEU A 544 -4.94 14.92 19.92
N PRO A 545 -6.04 14.37 19.39
CA PRO A 545 -7.25 15.15 19.11
C PRO A 545 -7.88 15.77 20.37
N TYR A 546 -7.92 15.02 21.46
CA TYR A 546 -8.47 15.56 22.71
C TYR A 546 -7.65 16.73 23.28
N HIS A 547 -6.36 16.84 23.00
CA HIS A 547 -5.52 17.95 23.50
C HIS A 547 -5.40 19.10 22.48
N ILE A 548 -5.33 18.79 21.21
CA ILE A 548 -5.06 19.78 20.15
C ILE A 548 -6.38 20.24 19.49
N GLY A 549 -7.39 19.37 19.43
CA GLY A 549 -8.61 19.54 18.66
C GLY A 549 -8.45 19.05 17.22
N ALA A 550 -9.22 18.04 16.83
CA ALA A 550 -9.15 17.45 15.49
C ALA A 550 -9.49 18.43 14.35
N LEU A 551 -10.19 19.54 14.65
CA LEU A 551 -10.47 20.59 13.68
C LEU A 551 -9.20 21.31 13.19
N SER A 552 -8.16 21.40 13.99
CA SER A 552 -6.87 22.01 13.63
C SER A 552 -5.89 21.01 13.02
N MET A 553 -6.23 19.72 13.01
CA MET A 553 -5.38 18.63 12.53
C MET A 553 -5.67 18.33 11.04
N TYR A 554 -5.02 17.32 10.50
CA TYR A 554 -5.06 16.97 9.08
C TYR A 554 -6.48 16.77 8.54
N SER A 555 -6.87 17.61 7.59
CA SER A 555 -8.27 17.73 7.16
C SER A 555 -8.82 16.48 6.45
N PHE A 556 -8.00 15.72 5.73
CA PHE A 556 -8.46 14.53 5.02
C PHE A 556 -9.00 13.47 5.99
N SER A 557 -8.28 13.14 7.06
CA SER A 557 -8.71 12.12 8.03
C SER A 557 -9.86 12.59 8.91
N TYR A 558 -9.92 13.89 9.28
CA TYR A 558 -10.87 14.40 10.26
C TYR A 558 -12.09 15.12 9.68
N ARG A 559 -12.02 15.63 8.44
CA ARG A 559 -13.10 16.38 7.76
C ARG A 559 -13.43 15.85 6.36
N GLY A 560 -12.66 14.89 5.87
CA GLY A 560 -12.80 14.30 4.53
C GLY A 560 -13.30 12.86 4.59
N ASN A 561 -12.36 11.92 4.64
CA ASN A 561 -12.63 10.48 4.51
C ASN A 561 -13.63 9.96 5.53
N ASN A 562 -13.53 10.38 6.79
CA ASN A 562 -14.36 9.94 7.90
C ASN A 562 -15.86 10.22 7.76
N ILE A 563 -16.25 11.23 6.95
CA ILE A 563 -17.65 11.63 6.75
C ILE A 563 -18.10 11.50 5.29
N GLN A 564 -17.21 11.25 4.36
CA GLN A 564 -17.51 11.21 2.93
C GLN A 564 -18.63 10.21 2.63
N PHE A 565 -18.52 8.98 3.13
CA PHE A 565 -19.52 7.93 2.86
C PHE A 565 -20.88 8.18 3.51
N PHE A 566 -20.93 8.86 4.66
CA PHE A 566 -22.20 9.30 5.24
C PHE A 566 -22.84 10.35 4.36
N ARG A 567 -22.08 11.30 3.79
CA ARG A 567 -22.59 12.31 2.87
C ARG A 567 -23.12 11.68 1.58
N GLU A 568 -22.37 10.77 0.97
CA GLU A 568 -22.76 10.08 -0.24
C GLU A 568 -23.99 9.19 -0.05
N ASN A 569 -24.02 8.41 1.04
CA ASN A 569 -25.16 7.56 1.37
C ASN A 569 -26.41 8.36 1.71
N ALA A 570 -26.27 9.54 2.35
CA ALA A 570 -27.39 10.45 2.55
C ALA A 570 -27.94 10.96 1.22
N ALA A 571 -27.07 11.35 0.26
CA ALA A 571 -27.50 11.79 -1.06
C ALA A 571 -28.26 10.69 -1.83
N PHE A 572 -27.86 9.42 -1.71
CA PHE A 572 -28.62 8.30 -2.27
C PHE A 572 -29.99 8.14 -1.61
N LEU A 573 -30.06 8.21 -0.28
CA LEU A 573 -31.31 8.04 0.48
C LEU A 573 -32.30 9.20 0.26
N LEU A 574 -31.79 10.41 0.03
CA LEU A 574 -32.59 11.60 -0.25
C LEU A 574 -32.98 11.72 -1.74
N GLY A 575 -32.49 10.83 -2.59
CA GLY A 575 -32.78 10.86 -4.03
C GLY A 575 -32.06 11.98 -4.79
N GLU A 576 -31.03 12.59 -4.20
CA GLU A 576 -30.22 13.65 -4.82
C GLU A 576 -29.23 13.08 -5.85
N SER A 577 -28.83 11.82 -5.69
CA SER A 577 -27.93 11.12 -6.61
C SER A 577 -28.71 10.33 -7.63
N ARG A 578 -28.39 10.50 -8.92
CA ARG A 578 -29.06 9.81 -10.02
C ARG A 578 -28.32 8.54 -10.40
N TYR A 579 -29.06 7.51 -10.81
CA TYR A 579 -28.50 6.31 -11.44
C TYR A 579 -27.82 6.67 -12.76
N ASN A 580 -26.58 6.22 -12.92
CA ASN A 580 -25.76 6.49 -14.10
C ASN A 580 -25.93 5.40 -15.16
N SER A 581 -26.78 5.63 -16.18
CA SER A 581 -27.03 4.65 -17.25
C SER A 581 -25.78 4.29 -18.08
N GLY A 582 -24.75 5.14 -18.10
CA GLY A 582 -23.48 4.88 -18.81
C GLY A 582 -22.50 3.99 -18.05
N ALA A 583 -22.64 3.86 -16.73
CA ALA A 583 -21.72 3.12 -15.89
C ALA A 583 -21.59 1.62 -16.25
N PRO A 584 -22.68 0.86 -16.53
CA PRO A 584 -22.56 -0.53 -16.95
C PRO A 584 -21.81 -0.70 -18.29
N VAL A 585 -22.00 0.23 -19.21
CA VAL A 585 -21.29 0.20 -20.52
C VAL A 585 -19.80 0.44 -20.28
N ALA A 586 -19.44 1.46 -19.50
CA ALA A 586 -18.05 1.75 -19.15
C ALA A 586 -17.37 0.54 -18.47
N PHE A 587 -18.05 -0.10 -17.53
CA PHE A 587 -17.57 -1.30 -16.85
C PHE A 587 -17.27 -2.45 -17.83
N ILE A 588 -18.20 -2.73 -18.76
CA ILE A 588 -18.01 -3.77 -19.77
C ILE A 588 -16.86 -3.42 -20.70
N VAL A 589 -16.76 -2.16 -21.16
CA VAL A 589 -15.65 -1.69 -22.02
C VAL A 589 -14.30 -1.93 -21.32
N GLY A 590 -14.17 -1.55 -20.06
CA GLY A 590 -12.93 -1.76 -19.30
C GLY A 590 -12.56 -3.24 -19.17
N GLY A 591 -13.54 -4.10 -18.92
CA GLY A 591 -13.34 -5.55 -18.91
C GLY A 591 -12.87 -6.09 -20.27
N LEU A 592 -13.51 -5.67 -21.36
CA LEU A 592 -13.15 -6.09 -22.74
C LEU A 592 -11.74 -5.60 -23.14
N VAL A 593 -11.38 -4.35 -22.81
CA VAL A 593 -10.03 -3.82 -23.07
C VAL A 593 -8.98 -4.64 -22.30
N THR A 594 -9.24 -4.94 -21.03
CA THR A 594 -8.33 -5.76 -20.22
C THR A 594 -8.17 -7.18 -20.78
N ALA A 595 -9.28 -7.81 -21.19
CA ALA A 595 -9.26 -9.13 -21.83
C ALA A 595 -8.45 -9.10 -23.13
N ALA A 596 -8.68 -8.09 -23.97
CA ALA A 596 -7.96 -7.90 -25.22
C ALA A 596 -6.45 -7.71 -25.00
N LEU A 597 -6.05 -6.85 -24.04
CA LEU A 597 -4.66 -6.67 -23.66
C LEU A 597 -4.02 -7.98 -23.16
N GLY A 598 -4.75 -8.76 -22.36
CA GLY A 598 -4.30 -10.08 -21.90
C GLY A 598 -4.08 -11.06 -23.06
N VAL A 599 -5.02 -11.15 -24.00
CA VAL A 599 -4.91 -12.01 -25.19
C VAL A 599 -3.76 -11.57 -26.10
N LEU A 600 -3.64 -10.26 -26.37
CA LEU A 600 -2.57 -9.70 -27.18
C LEU A 600 -1.19 -10.02 -26.60
N ARG A 601 -1.03 -9.90 -25.26
CA ARG A 601 0.21 -10.24 -24.58
C ARG A 601 0.59 -11.72 -24.68
N VAL A 602 -0.41 -12.61 -24.65
CA VAL A 602 -0.16 -14.06 -24.81
C VAL A 602 0.13 -14.42 -26.27
N ARG A 603 -0.53 -13.74 -27.23
CA ARG A 603 -0.46 -14.11 -28.65
C ARG A 603 0.73 -13.49 -29.38
N TYR A 604 1.15 -12.29 -29.00
CA TYR A 604 2.21 -11.54 -29.67
C TYR A 604 3.40 -11.34 -28.75
N VAL A 605 4.52 -11.97 -29.07
CA VAL A 605 5.80 -11.77 -28.37
C VAL A 605 6.25 -10.32 -28.61
N GLY A 606 6.54 -9.60 -27.51
CA GLY A 606 6.94 -8.18 -27.58
C GLY A 606 5.79 -7.17 -27.58
N TRP A 607 4.53 -7.60 -27.31
CA TRP A 607 3.44 -6.66 -27.08
C TRP A 607 3.73 -5.77 -25.87
N PRO A 608 3.79 -4.44 -26.03
CA PRO A 608 4.39 -3.58 -25.01
C PRO A 608 3.42 -3.15 -23.89
N LEU A 609 2.09 -3.30 -24.10
CA LEU A 609 1.10 -2.80 -23.16
C LEU A 609 0.64 -3.88 -22.18
N HIS A 610 0.65 -3.53 -20.89
CA HIS A 610 0.38 -4.46 -19.80
C HIS A 610 -1.04 -4.26 -19.20
N PRO A 611 -1.88 -5.31 -19.07
CA PRO A 611 -3.25 -5.17 -18.57
C PRO A 611 -3.32 -4.66 -17.11
N LEU A 612 -2.34 -4.99 -16.26
CA LEU A 612 -2.26 -4.45 -14.90
C LEU A 612 -2.12 -2.93 -14.88
N ALA A 613 -1.34 -2.36 -15.81
CA ALA A 613 -1.17 -0.92 -15.87
C ALA A 613 -2.45 -0.19 -16.33
N TYR A 614 -3.22 -0.80 -17.24
CA TYR A 614 -4.54 -0.28 -17.60
C TYR A 614 -5.51 -0.32 -16.41
N ALA A 615 -5.57 -1.45 -15.71
CA ALA A 615 -6.41 -1.58 -14.52
C ALA A 615 -6.07 -0.56 -13.41
N LEU A 616 -4.80 -0.18 -13.27
CA LEU A 616 -4.33 0.77 -12.25
C LEU A 616 -4.19 2.21 -12.76
N SER A 617 -4.58 2.52 -14.01
CA SER A 617 -4.32 3.82 -14.65
C SER A 617 -4.99 5.00 -13.96
N THR A 618 -6.10 4.80 -13.26
CA THR A 618 -6.83 5.81 -12.49
C THR A 618 -6.51 5.77 -10.98
N SER A 619 -5.62 4.87 -10.55
CA SER A 619 -5.18 4.87 -9.15
C SER A 619 -4.46 6.18 -8.82
N TRP A 620 -4.66 6.68 -7.60
CA TRP A 620 -3.98 7.89 -7.13
C TRP A 620 -2.46 7.82 -7.35
N THR A 621 -1.87 6.65 -7.12
CA THR A 621 -0.44 6.41 -7.36
C THR A 621 -0.01 6.74 -8.80
N VAL A 622 -0.78 6.28 -9.79
CA VAL A 622 -0.43 6.55 -11.19
C VAL A 622 -0.70 8.01 -11.55
N MET A 623 -1.76 8.62 -11.02
CA MET A 623 -2.06 10.03 -11.24
C MET A 623 -0.96 10.95 -10.69
N VAL A 624 -0.40 10.63 -9.54
CA VAL A 624 0.70 11.39 -8.92
C VAL A 624 2.04 11.12 -9.61
N PHE A 625 2.32 9.86 -9.91
CA PHE A 625 3.67 9.44 -10.35
C PHE A 625 3.81 9.17 -11.86
N TRP A 626 2.83 9.49 -12.70
CA TRP A 626 2.94 9.25 -14.14
C TRP A 626 4.17 9.91 -14.76
N PHE A 627 4.53 11.15 -14.31
CA PHE A 627 5.68 11.87 -14.83
C PHE A 627 7.02 11.25 -14.36
N PRO A 628 7.25 10.94 -13.09
CA PRO A 628 8.39 10.12 -12.67
C PRO A 628 8.49 8.77 -13.38
N MET A 629 7.35 8.09 -13.67
CA MET A 629 7.33 6.84 -14.43
C MET A 629 7.80 7.05 -15.87
N PHE A 630 7.36 8.13 -16.52
CA PHE A 630 7.83 8.52 -17.85
C PHE A 630 9.34 8.81 -17.85
N VAL A 631 9.83 9.63 -16.92
CA VAL A 631 11.26 9.94 -16.79
C VAL A 631 12.10 8.68 -16.55
N ALA A 632 11.66 7.82 -15.63
CA ALA A 632 12.33 6.54 -15.36
C ALA A 632 12.33 5.63 -16.59
N TRP A 633 11.24 5.60 -17.36
CA TRP A 633 11.16 4.85 -18.61
C TRP A 633 12.17 5.35 -19.64
N VAL A 634 12.25 6.67 -19.88
CA VAL A 634 13.22 7.26 -20.83
C VAL A 634 14.64 6.91 -20.43
N ILE A 635 14.99 7.13 -19.16
CA ILE A 635 16.33 6.85 -18.65
C ILE A 635 16.66 5.36 -18.79
N LYS A 636 15.75 4.49 -18.34
CA LYS A 636 15.98 3.04 -18.39
C LYS A 636 16.05 2.52 -19.82
N TRP A 637 15.18 3.01 -20.70
CA TRP A 637 15.21 2.67 -22.12
C TRP A 637 16.58 3.01 -22.73
N ALA A 638 17.07 4.24 -22.51
CA ALA A 638 18.36 4.67 -23.00
C ALA A 638 19.51 3.82 -22.42
N VAL A 639 19.50 3.57 -21.11
CA VAL A 639 20.53 2.77 -20.44
C VAL A 639 20.57 1.34 -20.97
N VAL A 640 19.42 0.70 -21.14
CA VAL A 640 19.35 -0.69 -21.60
C VAL A 640 19.69 -0.78 -23.09
N HIS A 641 19.21 0.20 -23.90
CA HIS A 641 19.44 0.21 -25.33
C HIS A 641 20.92 0.45 -25.70
N TYR A 642 21.58 1.42 -25.05
CA TYR A 642 22.95 1.80 -25.38
C TYR A 642 24.01 1.11 -24.49
N GLY A 643 23.69 0.76 -23.25
CA GLY A 643 24.65 0.20 -22.28
C GLY A 643 24.38 -1.23 -21.85
N GLY A 644 23.22 -1.78 -22.24
CA GLY A 644 22.80 -3.13 -21.89
C GLY A 644 22.64 -3.37 -20.40
N MET A 645 22.44 -4.63 -20.02
CA MET A 645 22.23 -5.04 -18.63
C MET A 645 23.43 -4.78 -17.71
N ARG A 646 24.64 -4.68 -18.27
CA ARG A 646 25.84 -4.36 -17.47
C ARG A 646 25.79 -2.92 -16.95
N LEU A 647 25.43 -1.96 -17.80
CA LEU A 647 25.29 -0.57 -17.39
C LEU A 647 24.11 -0.42 -16.41
N TYR A 648 22.96 -1.07 -16.69
CA TYR A 648 21.82 -1.13 -15.78
C TYR A 648 22.24 -1.56 -14.37
N ALA A 649 22.92 -2.69 -14.23
CA ALA A 649 23.36 -3.21 -12.94
C ALA A 649 24.39 -2.28 -12.25
N ARG A 650 25.26 -1.63 -13.01
CA ARG A 650 26.29 -0.71 -12.49
C ARG A 650 25.69 0.55 -11.89
N ILE A 651 24.67 1.13 -12.52
CA ILE A 651 24.07 2.40 -12.06
C ILE A 651 22.88 2.20 -11.12
N ARG A 652 22.36 0.97 -10.93
CA ARG A 652 21.27 0.66 -10.01
C ARG A 652 21.49 1.25 -8.60
N PRO A 653 22.70 1.26 -8.00
CA PRO A 653 22.92 1.89 -6.69
C PRO A 653 22.63 3.38 -6.65
N LEU A 654 22.78 4.12 -7.78
CA LEU A 654 22.40 5.52 -7.88
C LEU A 654 20.89 5.69 -7.62
N PHE A 655 20.06 4.87 -8.28
CA PHE A 655 18.60 4.95 -8.17
C PHE A 655 18.11 4.52 -6.79
N LEU A 656 18.72 3.51 -6.19
CA LEU A 656 18.46 3.20 -4.77
C LEU A 656 18.88 4.35 -3.84
N GLY A 657 19.95 5.05 -4.19
CA GLY A 657 20.40 6.27 -3.51
C GLY A 657 19.38 7.41 -3.58
N LEU A 658 18.71 7.60 -4.74
CA LEU A 658 17.64 8.60 -4.89
C LEU A 658 16.48 8.33 -3.93
N ILE A 659 16.02 7.06 -3.83
CA ILE A 659 14.96 6.67 -2.89
C ILE A 659 15.41 6.95 -1.45
N PHE A 660 16.59 6.48 -1.11
CA PHE A 660 17.17 6.61 0.22
C PHE A 660 17.33 8.07 0.64
N GLY A 661 17.82 8.93 -0.25
CA GLY A 661 18.02 10.36 0.02
C GLY A 661 16.70 11.10 0.23
N GLU A 662 15.70 10.86 -0.63
CA GLU A 662 14.40 11.52 -0.54
C GLU A 662 13.64 11.12 0.73
N PHE A 663 13.62 9.83 1.07
CA PHE A 663 12.95 9.34 2.27
C PHE A 663 13.63 9.81 3.56
N THR A 664 14.96 9.86 3.56
CA THR A 664 15.71 10.38 4.70
C THR A 664 15.50 11.89 4.86
N ALA A 665 15.49 12.65 3.76
CA ALA A 665 15.22 14.08 3.77
C ALA A 665 13.78 14.36 4.25
N ALA A 666 12.80 13.56 3.84
CA ALA A 666 11.42 13.71 4.28
C ALA A 666 11.30 13.56 5.81
N VAL A 667 11.89 12.49 6.37
CA VAL A 667 11.85 12.27 7.82
C VAL A 667 12.65 13.34 8.56
N PHE A 668 13.80 13.79 8.03
CA PHE A 668 14.59 14.86 8.61
C PHE A 668 13.80 16.16 8.73
N TRP A 669 13.17 16.62 7.63
CA TRP A 669 12.37 17.84 7.64
C TRP A 669 11.09 17.71 8.48
N THR A 670 10.49 16.50 8.52
CA THR A 670 9.38 16.22 9.43
C THR A 670 9.79 16.39 10.89
N LEU A 671 10.94 15.84 11.28
CA LEU A 671 11.46 15.99 12.65
C LEU A 671 11.76 17.46 12.99
N ILE A 672 12.27 18.24 12.03
CA ILE A 672 12.45 19.70 12.24
C ILE A 672 11.09 20.37 12.46
N ALA A 673 10.09 20.10 11.59
CA ALA A 673 8.76 20.68 11.72
C ALA A 673 8.02 20.27 12.99
N MET A 674 8.34 19.11 13.59
CA MET A 674 7.80 18.71 14.91
C MET A 674 8.29 19.57 16.07
N PHE A 675 9.48 20.20 15.96
CA PHE A 675 10.10 20.99 17.04
C PHE A 675 10.19 22.48 16.72
N THR A 676 9.73 22.88 15.55
CA THR A 676 9.74 24.28 15.10
C THR A 676 8.37 24.62 14.49
N ASP A 677 7.99 25.89 14.51
CA ASP A 677 6.76 26.36 13.86
C ASP A 677 6.95 26.57 12.35
N ILE A 678 8.05 26.07 11.80
CA ILE A 678 8.40 26.27 10.39
C ILE A 678 7.89 25.12 9.56
N PRO A 679 7.13 25.37 8.49
CA PRO A 679 6.60 24.31 7.65
C PRO A 679 7.71 23.53 6.95
N ALA A 680 7.54 22.23 6.88
CA ALA A 680 8.41 21.36 6.09
C ALA A 680 8.28 21.66 4.59
N PRO A 681 9.30 21.41 3.76
CA PRO A 681 9.18 21.54 2.32
C PRO A 681 8.17 20.53 1.77
N PHE A 682 7.50 20.91 0.69
CA PHE A 682 6.57 20.02 0.00
C PHE A 682 7.32 18.82 -0.61
N PHE A 683 6.88 17.62 -0.31
CA PHE A 683 7.33 16.39 -0.95
C PHE A 683 6.24 15.90 -1.92
N PRO A 684 6.59 15.50 -3.15
CA PRO A 684 5.64 15.21 -4.21
C PRO A 684 5.06 13.78 -4.11
N TRP A 685 4.53 13.43 -2.94
CA TRP A 685 3.68 12.26 -2.69
C TRP A 685 2.55 12.61 -1.73
N PRO A 686 1.57 13.40 -2.19
CA PRO A 686 0.46 13.88 -1.35
C PRO A 686 -0.52 12.76 -0.92
#